data_c4a69f28c6ee1c7bd3394b46576762d9
#
_entry.id   c4a69f28c6ee1c7bd3394b46576762d9
#
_cell.length_a   1.000
_cell.length_b   1.000
_cell.length_c   1.000
_cell.angle_alpha   90.00
_cell.angle_beta   90.00
_cell.angle_gamma   90.00
#
_symmetry.space_group_name_H-M   'P 1'
#
loop_
_entity.id
_entity.type
_entity.pdbx_description
1 polymer ?
#
loop_
_entity_poly.entity_id
_entity_poly.type
_entity_poly.pdbx_seq_one_letter_code
_entity_poly.pdbx_strand_id
1 'polypeptide(L)'
;MKAYWNCTKEQLEEMFGFREKGLTEEEVERIRKETGENRLSEGRHKSLLQVFLSQFCDLMVIILIIAAIISMFSGNTESTIVIFLVLLMNAVLGTIQYRKAEKSLDSLKDLAAPAARVIRDGKRQEIASKEIVPGDYVILEAGDMIVADGRILRNYSLQVNEGSLTGESVNVEKNEEVLPEEVPLADRKNMVFSGSFVTYGRAEVLVTATGMETELGKIAGLMNQTKERKTPLQISLDSFSKKLAILIMAICALVFCLGIYRKMPVIDAMMFAVALAVAAIPEALGSIVTIVQAMGSRRMAKEHAIVKELKAVESLGCVSVICSDKTGTLTQNKMHVEEVYLNGMTYKPDELTLESSLQRHFLYNAILNNDASITDGKVLGDPTESALLEMFHEVRLNQDRTENVGQLTIQEETIRNMIPRLEEIPFDSERKCMSSKYRLRGEEEIIFTKGAVDILLNRCINVAYEEEIRPMDNVEIAKIQKQNQHFSENGLRVLAFACKKSGGELTVEKENGLTFLGLAAMADPPREESIQAVADAKRAGIRTVMITGDHKITAVAIAKRIGIYEEGDLALTGTELDACPEKELEEKIDKISVYARVSPEHKIRIVKAWQKRGNIVSMTGDGVNDAPALKQADIGVAMGITGTEVAKDAAAMILTDDNFATIIKAVTNGRNIYRNIKNAILFLLSGNMAGILSVLYTSLLGLPVPFAPVHLLFINLLTDSLPAIAIGMEPQDASLLEEKPRQASEGILSGETFRRIMLQGLCIAASTMAAFYIGNGKGAAMASTMAFATLTLARLFHGFNCRGNKSIFALGFTGNPYSILAFVSGSVLLGLVLFVPPLRGLFSVESLSGSAVIEIILLAALPTVVIQMVRGVRELKK
;
A
#
# COMPACT_ATOMS: atom_id res chain seq x y z
N MET A 1 -15.71 -15.13 -34.74
CA MET A 1 -14.51 -15.33 -33.90
C MET A 1 -13.83 -16.61 -34.29
N LYS A 2 -12.52 -16.69 -34.43
CA LYS A 2 -11.86 -17.97 -34.69
C LYS A 2 -11.96 -18.83 -33.46
N ALA A 3 -12.41 -20.09 -33.60
CA ALA A 3 -12.59 -21.05 -32.51
C ALA A 3 -11.24 -21.72 -32.18
N TYR A 4 -10.34 -21.02 -31.46
CA TYR A 4 -9.00 -21.53 -31.17
C TYR A 4 -9.01 -22.85 -30.34
N TRP A 5 -10.09 -23.12 -29.60
CA TRP A 5 -10.27 -24.36 -28.84
C TRP A 5 -10.53 -25.57 -29.76
N ASN A 6 -10.94 -25.33 -30.98
CA ASN A 6 -11.17 -26.36 -32.00
C ASN A 6 -9.96 -26.60 -32.91
N CYS A 7 -8.87 -25.85 -32.74
CA CYS A 7 -7.67 -25.95 -33.58
C CYS A 7 -6.69 -26.99 -33.04
N THR A 8 -6.04 -27.72 -33.95
CA THR A 8 -4.90 -28.57 -33.61
C THR A 8 -3.66 -27.70 -33.39
N LYS A 9 -2.60 -28.28 -32.79
CA LYS A 9 -1.33 -27.59 -32.58
C LYS A 9 -0.71 -27.09 -33.87
N GLU A 10 -0.75 -27.90 -34.93
CA GLU A 10 -0.20 -27.57 -36.24
C GLU A 10 -0.96 -26.39 -36.89
N GLN A 11 -2.28 -26.33 -36.72
CA GLN A 11 -3.09 -25.23 -37.24
C GLN A 11 -2.79 -23.92 -36.49
N LEU A 12 -2.53 -23.99 -35.20
CA LEU A 12 -2.11 -22.83 -34.39
C LEU A 12 -0.71 -22.36 -34.78
N GLU A 13 0.21 -23.29 -35.06
CA GLU A 13 1.56 -22.98 -35.52
C GLU A 13 1.52 -22.24 -36.86
N GLU A 14 0.66 -22.66 -37.80
CA GLU A 14 0.48 -21.99 -39.09
C GLU A 14 -0.16 -20.60 -38.94
N MET A 15 -1.17 -20.46 -38.06
CA MET A 15 -1.90 -19.19 -37.86
C MET A 15 -1.08 -18.11 -37.18
N PHE A 16 -0.27 -18.44 -36.20
CA PHE A 16 0.51 -17.48 -35.40
C PHE A 16 1.99 -17.44 -35.78
N GLY A 17 2.44 -18.29 -36.73
CA GLY A 17 3.85 -18.46 -37.06
C GLY A 17 4.67 -19.01 -35.88
N PHE A 18 3.97 -19.74 -34.97
CA PHE A 18 4.54 -20.24 -33.72
C PHE A 18 5.74 -21.15 -33.97
N ARG A 19 6.79 -20.93 -33.18
CA ARG A 19 7.98 -21.79 -33.11
C ARG A 19 8.26 -22.10 -31.65
N GLU A 20 8.79 -23.28 -31.34
CA GLU A 20 9.17 -23.64 -29.97
C GLU A 20 10.17 -22.66 -29.31
N LYS A 21 10.86 -21.87 -30.13
CA LYS A 21 11.76 -20.78 -29.69
C LYS A 21 11.04 -19.47 -29.30
N GLY A 22 9.71 -19.40 -29.50
CA GLY A 22 8.94 -18.18 -29.31
C GLY A 22 9.15 -17.14 -30.42
N LEU A 23 8.50 -15.97 -30.26
CA LEU A 23 8.60 -14.84 -31.19
C LEU A 23 9.96 -14.14 -31.04
N THR A 24 10.41 -13.51 -32.11
CA THR A 24 11.56 -12.59 -32.10
C THR A 24 11.12 -11.19 -31.67
N GLU A 25 12.06 -10.36 -31.20
CA GLU A 25 11.77 -8.97 -30.75
C GLU A 25 11.15 -8.14 -31.90
N GLU A 26 11.60 -8.32 -33.13
CA GLU A 26 11.06 -7.64 -34.31
C GLU A 26 9.62 -8.05 -34.63
N GLU A 27 9.29 -9.32 -34.48
CA GLU A 27 7.92 -9.83 -34.63
C GLU A 27 6.99 -9.28 -33.52
N VAL A 28 7.47 -9.25 -32.27
CA VAL A 28 6.74 -8.68 -31.15
C VAL A 28 6.42 -7.21 -31.37
N GLU A 29 7.40 -6.40 -31.83
CA GLU A 29 7.15 -4.97 -32.10
C GLU A 29 6.14 -4.77 -33.24
N ARG A 30 6.19 -5.61 -34.26
CA ARG A 30 5.24 -5.55 -35.39
C ARG A 30 3.84 -5.87 -34.90
N ILE A 31 3.65 -6.98 -34.19
CA ILE A 31 2.35 -7.41 -33.65
C ILE A 31 1.81 -6.37 -32.68
N ARG A 32 2.65 -5.83 -31.81
CA ARG A 32 2.26 -4.77 -30.86
C ARG A 32 1.76 -3.50 -31.54
N LYS A 33 2.34 -3.14 -32.70
CA LYS A 33 1.85 -1.99 -33.51
C LYS A 33 0.47 -2.26 -34.10
N GLU A 34 0.16 -3.50 -34.41
CA GLU A 34 -1.12 -3.91 -35.02
C GLU A 34 -2.23 -4.12 -33.96
N THR A 35 -1.90 -4.79 -32.83
CA THR A 35 -2.87 -5.20 -31.81
C THR A 35 -2.93 -4.24 -30.62
N GLY A 36 -1.94 -3.36 -30.45
CA GLY A 36 -1.80 -2.50 -29.29
C GLY A 36 -1.16 -3.22 -28.07
N GLU A 37 -1.13 -2.53 -26.92
CA GLU A 37 -0.68 -3.09 -25.66
C GLU A 37 -1.77 -3.98 -25.05
N ASN A 38 -1.37 -5.03 -24.29
CA ASN A 38 -2.29 -5.87 -23.55
C ASN A 38 -2.82 -5.13 -22.33
N ARG A 39 -3.78 -4.23 -22.56
CA ARG A 39 -4.46 -3.46 -21.51
C ARG A 39 -5.97 -3.52 -21.72
N LEU A 40 -6.70 -3.71 -20.66
CA LEU A 40 -8.14 -3.46 -20.66
C LEU A 40 -8.34 -1.95 -20.77
N SER A 41 -9.19 -1.48 -21.69
CA SER A 41 -9.54 -0.07 -21.73
C SER A 41 -10.31 0.25 -20.45
N GLU A 42 -9.64 0.86 -19.51
CA GLU A 42 -10.31 1.56 -18.42
C GLU A 42 -11.22 2.60 -19.07
N GLY A 43 -12.48 2.69 -18.65
CA GLY A 43 -13.53 3.47 -19.27
C GLY A 43 -13.02 4.81 -19.82
N ARG A 44 -13.58 5.27 -20.94
CA ARG A 44 -13.09 6.42 -21.73
C ARG A 44 -12.52 7.49 -20.82
N HIS A 45 -11.19 7.63 -20.77
CA HIS A 45 -10.57 8.82 -20.20
C HIS A 45 -11.27 10.04 -20.76
N LYS A 46 -11.80 10.89 -19.88
CA LYS A 46 -12.48 12.11 -20.34
C LYS A 46 -11.50 12.88 -21.21
N SER A 47 -11.88 13.21 -22.43
CA SER A 47 -11.03 14.05 -23.27
C SER A 47 -10.71 15.35 -22.53
N LEU A 48 -9.56 15.96 -22.79
CA LEU A 48 -9.18 17.24 -22.18
C LEU A 48 -10.29 18.30 -22.31
N LEU A 49 -10.99 18.28 -23.46
CA LEU A 49 -12.12 19.18 -23.71
C LEU A 49 -13.32 18.83 -22.81
N GLN A 50 -13.59 17.53 -22.57
CA GLN A 50 -14.65 17.13 -21.66
C GLN A 50 -14.35 17.49 -20.21
N VAL A 51 -13.09 17.32 -19.77
CA VAL A 51 -12.64 17.75 -18.43
C VAL A 51 -12.77 19.26 -18.30
N PHE A 52 -12.32 20.00 -19.30
CA PHE A 52 -12.45 21.46 -19.34
C PHE A 52 -13.91 21.93 -19.28
N LEU A 53 -14.79 21.37 -20.09
CA LEU A 53 -16.22 21.71 -20.09
C LEU A 53 -16.92 21.28 -18.80
N SER A 54 -16.50 20.18 -18.19
CA SER A 54 -17.07 19.72 -16.93
C SER A 54 -16.79 20.69 -15.77
N GLN A 55 -15.74 21.52 -15.85
CA GLN A 55 -15.47 22.57 -14.85
C GLN A 55 -16.58 23.63 -14.80
N PHE A 56 -17.28 23.87 -15.93
CA PHE A 56 -18.39 24.83 -16.00
C PHE A 56 -19.73 24.22 -15.52
N CYS A 57 -19.80 22.92 -15.32
CA CYS A 57 -21.00 22.24 -14.81
C CYS A 57 -21.05 22.17 -13.27
N ASP A 58 -20.04 22.68 -12.58
CA ASP A 58 -20.07 22.77 -11.12
C ASP A 58 -21.12 23.80 -10.68
N LEU A 59 -21.91 23.45 -9.66
CA LEU A 59 -22.97 24.32 -9.14
C LEU A 59 -22.45 25.71 -8.75
N MET A 60 -21.23 25.75 -8.20
CA MET A 60 -20.57 26.97 -7.77
C MET A 60 -20.16 27.85 -8.94
N VAL A 61 -19.65 27.26 -10.00
CA VAL A 61 -19.30 27.96 -11.24
C VAL A 61 -20.57 28.48 -11.96
N ILE A 62 -21.68 27.74 -11.93
CA ILE A 62 -22.96 28.18 -12.46
C ILE A 62 -23.45 29.46 -11.74
N ILE A 63 -23.32 29.52 -10.41
CA ILE A 63 -23.66 30.72 -9.62
C ILE A 63 -22.80 31.91 -10.07
N LEU A 64 -21.49 31.69 -10.32
CA LEU A 64 -20.59 32.75 -10.80
C LEU A 64 -20.92 33.19 -12.24
N ILE A 65 -21.33 32.29 -13.12
CA ILE A 65 -21.80 32.62 -14.46
C ILE A 65 -23.09 33.51 -14.38
N ILE A 66 -24.02 33.15 -13.52
CA ILE A 66 -25.22 33.97 -13.26
C ILE A 66 -24.80 35.32 -12.73
N ALA A 67 -23.85 35.39 -11.82
CA ALA A 67 -23.31 36.62 -11.28
C ALA A 67 -22.68 37.52 -12.38
N ALA A 68 -21.91 36.91 -13.29
CA ALA A 68 -21.33 37.62 -14.44
C ALA A 68 -22.39 38.20 -15.38
N ILE A 69 -23.42 37.41 -15.66
CA ILE A 69 -24.57 37.86 -16.47
C ILE A 69 -25.27 39.05 -15.81
N ILE A 70 -25.53 38.99 -14.52
CA ILE A 70 -26.14 40.07 -13.75
C ILE A 70 -25.27 41.33 -13.79
N SER A 71 -23.94 41.18 -13.58
CA SER A 71 -22.97 42.26 -13.66
C SER A 71 -22.98 42.96 -15.04
N MET A 72 -23.14 42.17 -16.10
CA MET A 72 -23.24 42.69 -17.48
C MET A 72 -24.49 43.56 -17.66
N PHE A 73 -25.65 43.09 -17.18
CA PHE A 73 -26.90 43.87 -17.26
C PHE A 73 -26.88 45.13 -16.37
N SER A 74 -26.00 45.13 -15.34
CA SER A 74 -25.79 46.31 -14.47
C SER A 74 -24.89 47.36 -15.11
N GLY A 75 -24.44 47.20 -16.36
CA GLY A 75 -23.56 48.12 -17.05
C GLY A 75 -22.10 48.08 -16.66
N ASN A 76 -21.71 47.10 -15.84
CA ASN A 76 -20.35 46.96 -15.31
C ASN A 76 -19.57 45.96 -16.19
N THR A 77 -19.30 46.36 -17.45
CA THR A 77 -18.65 45.53 -18.47
C THR A 77 -17.26 45.06 -18.09
N GLU A 78 -16.49 45.91 -17.40
CA GLU A 78 -15.13 45.61 -16.93
C GLU A 78 -15.12 44.43 -15.92
N SER A 79 -15.99 44.49 -14.91
CA SER A 79 -16.12 43.41 -13.93
C SER A 79 -16.60 42.09 -14.57
N THR A 80 -17.51 42.19 -15.57
CA THR A 80 -17.99 41.01 -16.31
C THR A 80 -16.88 40.30 -17.07
N ILE A 81 -16.03 41.07 -17.80
CA ILE A 81 -14.90 40.55 -18.56
C ILE A 81 -13.91 39.84 -17.61
N VAL A 82 -13.64 40.45 -16.46
CA VAL A 82 -12.72 39.90 -15.48
C VAL A 82 -13.26 38.59 -14.86
N ILE A 83 -14.56 38.55 -14.48
CA ILE A 83 -15.17 37.32 -13.96
C ILE A 83 -15.07 36.22 -15.01
N PHE A 84 -15.34 36.50 -16.26
CA PHE A 84 -15.26 35.52 -17.34
C PHE A 84 -13.81 35.04 -17.58
N LEU A 85 -12.85 35.96 -17.56
CA LEU A 85 -11.43 35.62 -17.69
C LEU A 85 -10.95 34.73 -16.54
N VAL A 86 -11.37 34.99 -15.32
CA VAL A 86 -11.04 34.20 -14.14
C VAL A 86 -11.71 32.83 -14.20
N LEU A 87 -12.95 32.71 -14.63
CA LEU A 87 -13.62 31.43 -14.85
C LEU A 87 -12.90 30.58 -15.89
N LEU A 88 -12.46 31.20 -16.98
CA LEU A 88 -11.68 30.52 -18.02
C LEU A 88 -10.34 30.03 -17.47
N MET A 89 -9.64 30.86 -16.71
CA MET A 89 -8.37 30.52 -16.09
C MET A 89 -8.52 29.40 -15.06
N ASN A 90 -9.60 29.40 -14.28
CA ASN A 90 -9.94 28.34 -13.34
C ASN A 90 -10.17 27.01 -14.07
N ALA A 91 -10.95 27.05 -15.16
CA ALA A 91 -11.19 25.85 -15.97
C ALA A 91 -9.89 25.27 -16.58
N VAL A 92 -8.98 26.13 -17.04
CA VAL A 92 -7.64 25.73 -17.54
C VAL A 92 -6.81 25.13 -16.42
N LEU A 93 -6.71 25.80 -15.28
CA LEU A 93 -5.93 25.36 -14.12
C LEU A 93 -6.47 24.03 -13.57
N GLY A 94 -7.78 23.90 -13.40
CA GLY A 94 -8.43 22.69 -12.97
C GLY A 94 -8.17 21.52 -13.93
N THR A 95 -8.17 21.78 -15.24
CA THR A 95 -7.84 20.77 -16.26
C THR A 95 -6.39 20.32 -16.18
N ILE A 96 -5.44 21.24 -15.97
CA ILE A 96 -4.01 20.93 -15.80
C ILE A 96 -3.79 20.11 -14.52
N GLN A 97 -4.44 20.51 -13.43
CA GLN A 97 -4.34 19.82 -12.14
C GLN A 97 -4.90 18.38 -12.24
N TYR A 98 -6.07 18.22 -12.86
CA TYR A 98 -6.70 16.91 -13.11
C TYR A 98 -5.74 15.99 -13.88
N ARG A 99 -5.18 16.48 -14.99
CA ARG A 99 -4.26 15.70 -15.82
C ARG A 99 -2.98 15.32 -15.07
N LYS A 100 -2.46 16.20 -14.22
CA LYS A 100 -1.28 15.92 -13.40
C LYS A 100 -1.54 14.84 -12.35
N ALA A 101 -2.72 14.85 -11.73
CA ALA A 101 -3.16 13.83 -10.80
C ALA A 101 -3.36 12.47 -11.50
N GLU A 102 -4.07 12.46 -12.64
CA GLU A 102 -4.30 11.27 -13.46
C GLU A 102 -2.98 10.61 -13.89
N LYS A 103 -2.04 11.38 -14.46
CA LYS A 103 -0.73 10.85 -14.85
C LYS A 103 0.08 10.28 -13.69
N SER A 104 -0.06 10.84 -12.48
CA SER A 104 0.60 10.30 -11.30
C SER A 104 0.01 8.95 -10.88
N LEU A 105 -1.31 8.78 -11.01
CA LEU A 105 -2.00 7.51 -10.74
C LEU A 105 -1.65 6.43 -11.74
N ASP A 106 -1.65 6.77 -13.04
CA ASP A 106 -1.28 5.82 -14.11
C ASP A 106 0.14 5.29 -13.91
N SER A 107 1.08 6.16 -13.53
CA SER A 107 2.46 5.75 -13.22
C SER A 107 2.54 4.79 -12.03
N LEU A 108 1.64 4.91 -11.03
CA LEU A 108 1.59 3.98 -9.89
C LEU A 108 0.98 2.64 -10.28
N LYS A 109 -0.06 2.62 -11.14
CA LYS A 109 -0.65 1.40 -11.66
C LYS A 109 0.34 0.60 -12.51
N ASP A 110 1.15 1.29 -13.33
CA ASP A 110 2.20 0.64 -14.14
C ASP A 110 3.25 -0.08 -13.26
N LEU A 111 3.56 0.44 -12.08
CA LEU A 111 4.47 -0.21 -11.12
C LEU A 111 3.86 -1.46 -10.44
N ALA A 112 2.53 -1.55 -10.43
CA ALA A 112 1.80 -2.66 -9.84
C ALA A 112 1.27 -3.66 -10.89
N ALA A 113 1.65 -3.51 -12.16
CA ALA A 113 1.19 -4.39 -13.23
C ALA A 113 1.70 -5.82 -13.04
N PRO A 114 0.87 -6.86 -13.25
CA PRO A 114 1.30 -8.25 -13.19
C PRO A 114 2.45 -8.53 -14.17
N ALA A 115 3.32 -9.46 -13.78
CA ALA A 115 4.36 -9.98 -14.67
C ALA A 115 3.90 -11.29 -15.34
N ALA A 116 4.53 -11.65 -16.45
CA ALA A 116 4.32 -12.94 -17.10
C ALA A 116 5.65 -13.51 -17.58
N ARG A 117 5.76 -14.83 -17.51
CA ARG A 117 6.93 -15.58 -17.96
C ARG A 117 6.70 -16.06 -19.40
N VAL A 118 7.53 -15.57 -20.30
CA VAL A 118 7.44 -15.90 -21.75
C VAL A 118 8.73 -16.53 -22.25
N ILE A 119 8.61 -17.26 -23.37
CA ILE A 119 9.75 -17.70 -24.16
C ILE A 119 9.80 -16.85 -25.43
N ARG A 120 10.86 -16.06 -25.60
CA ARG A 120 11.17 -15.29 -26.81
C ARG A 120 12.61 -15.54 -27.19
N ASP A 121 12.90 -15.66 -28.50
CA ASP A 121 14.24 -15.98 -29.01
C ASP A 121 14.89 -17.22 -28.33
N GLY A 122 14.08 -18.19 -27.90
CA GLY A 122 14.55 -19.40 -27.22
C GLY A 122 14.98 -19.18 -25.75
N LYS A 123 14.77 -17.98 -25.20
CA LYS A 123 15.10 -17.65 -23.81
C LYS A 123 13.85 -17.43 -22.97
N ARG A 124 13.85 -17.98 -21.77
CA ARG A 124 12.83 -17.63 -20.77
C ARG A 124 13.12 -16.24 -20.21
N GLN A 125 12.11 -15.39 -20.21
CA GLN A 125 12.19 -14.04 -19.66
C GLN A 125 10.89 -13.65 -18.97
N GLU A 126 10.98 -12.82 -17.96
CA GLU A 126 9.83 -12.23 -17.29
C GLU A 126 9.58 -10.84 -17.87
N ILE A 127 8.35 -10.59 -18.30
CA ILE A 127 7.93 -9.32 -18.92
C ILE A 127 6.71 -8.77 -18.21
N ALA A 128 6.48 -7.46 -18.30
CA ALA A 128 5.25 -6.86 -17.83
C ALA A 128 4.04 -7.35 -18.67
N SER A 129 2.90 -7.61 -18.01
CA SER A 129 1.68 -8.11 -18.69
C SER A 129 1.28 -7.28 -19.91
N LYS A 130 1.49 -5.96 -19.87
CA LYS A 130 1.20 -5.04 -20.99
C LYS A 130 1.99 -5.31 -22.27
N GLU A 131 3.11 -6.02 -22.15
CA GLU A 131 4.04 -6.29 -23.27
C GLU A 131 3.75 -7.59 -23.99
N ILE A 132 2.78 -8.38 -23.50
CA ILE A 132 2.33 -9.63 -24.13
C ILE A 132 1.57 -9.31 -25.41
N VAL A 133 1.86 -10.10 -26.44
CA VAL A 133 1.19 -10.02 -27.75
C VAL A 133 0.61 -11.37 -28.16
N PRO A 134 -0.42 -11.41 -29.03
CA PRO A 134 -0.90 -12.66 -29.61
C PRO A 134 0.24 -13.40 -30.33
N GLY A 135 0.37 -14.71 -30.07
CA GLY A 135 1.48 -15.54 -30.56
C GLY A 135 2.62 -15.73 -29.56
N ASP A 136 2.64 -15.00 -28.43
CA ASP A 136 3.61 -15.25 -27.36
C ASP A 136 3.42 -16.63 -26.74
N TYR A 137 4.55 -17.23 -26.33
CA TYR A 137 4.62 -18.51 -25.66
C TYR A 137 4.83 -18.30 -24.16
N VAL A 138 3.75 -18.51 -23.37
CA VAL A 138 3.70 -18.22 -21.94
C VAL A 138 3.84 -19.50 -21.15
N ILE A 139 4.61 -19.48 -20.06
CA ILE A 139 4.71 -20.54 -19.07
C ILE A 139 3.89 -20.13 -17.86
N LEU A 140 2.90 -20.95 -17.51
CA LEU A 140 2.06 -20.77 -16.33
C LEU A 140 2.45 -21.77 -15.24
N GLU A 141 2.56 -21.31 -14.00
CA GLU A 141 2.83 -22.11 -12.81
C GLU A 141 1.84 -21.74 -11.69
N ALA A 142 1.71 -22.62 -10.69
CA ALA A 142 0.83 -22.36 -9.55
C ALA A 142 1.14 -21.02 -8.87
N GLY A 143 0.12 -20.19 -8.67
CA GLY A 143 0.22 -18.84 -8.15
C GLY A 143 0.30 -17.74 -9.20
N ASP A 144 0.41 -18.08 -10.50
CA ASP A 144 0.42 -17.10 -11.57
C ASP A 144 -0.99 -16.59 -11.88
N MET A 145 -1.07 -15.30 -12.21
CA MET A 145 -2.24 -14.72 -12.83
C MET A 145 -2.17 -14.89 -14.34
N ILE A 146 -3.26 -15.33 -14.96
CA ILE A 146 -3.37 -15.46 -16.41
C ILE A 146 -3.70 -14.07 -16.98
N VAL A 147 -2.76 -13.48 -17.70
CA VAL A 147 -2.81 -12.09 -18.14
C VAL A 147 -3.33 -11.89 -19.56
N ALA A 148 -3.56 -12.99 -20.29
CA ALA A 148 -4.08 -12.99 -21.66
C ALA A 148 -4.84 -14.30 -21.94
N ASP A 149 -5.75 -14.32 -22.91
CA ASP A 149 -6.39 -15.57 -23.30
C ASP A 149 -5.42 -16.41 -24.15
N GLY A 150 -5.39 -17.71 -23.87
CA GLY A 150 -4.44 -18.60 -24.52
C GLY A 150 -4.94 -20.03 -24.70
N ARG A 151 -4.34 -20.74 -25.67
CA ARG A 151 -4.55 -22.16 -25.94
C ARG A 151 -3.42 -22.97 -25.29
N ILE A 152 -3.79 -23.97 -24.50
CA ILE A 152 -2.84 -24.86 -23.85
C ILE A 152 -2.19 -25.76 -24.91
N LEU A 153 -0.87 -25.75 -24.98
CA LEU A 153 -0.06 -26.57 -25.85
C LEU A 153 0.50 -27.81 -25.17
N ARG A 154 0.87 -27.67 -23.88
CA ARG A 154 1.32 -28.74 -22.99
C ARG A 154 0.74 -28.54 -21.60
N ASN A 155 0.21 -29.58 -21.03
CA ASN A 155 -0.44 -29.57 -19.71
C ASN A 155 0.28 -30.50 -18.73
N TYR A 156 0.53 -30.00 -17.50
CA TYR A 156 1.10 -30.76 -16.40
C TYR A 156 0.20 -30.58 -15.18
N SER A 157 -0.98 -31.25 -15.21
CA SER A 157 -1.99 -31.19 -14.16
C SER A 157 -2.43 -29.77 -13.78
N LEU A 158 -2.58 -28.89 -14.77
CA LEU A 158 -2.98 -27.51 -14.53
C LEU A 158 -4.42 -27.44 -14.01
N GLN A 159 -4.61 -26.76 -12.88
CA GLN A 159 -5.91 -26.35 -12.37
C GLN A 159 -5.98 -24.84 -12.29
N VAL A 160 -7.09 -24.29 -12.75
CA VAL A 160 -7.30 -22.85 -12.87
C VAL A 160 -8.61 -22.47 -12.18
N ASN A 161 -8.59 -21.38 -11.41
CA ASN A 161 -9.81 -20.75 -10.90
C ASN A 161 -10.28 -19.70 -11.90
N GLU A 162 -11.47 -19.94 -12.47
CA GLU A 162 -12.09 -19.07 -13.47
C GLU A 162 -13.32 -18.33 -12.92
N GLY A 163 -13.43 -18.24 -11.60
CA GLY A 163 -14.60 -17.64 -10.93
C GLY A 163 -14.87 -16.18 -11.31
N SER A 164 -13.85 -15.44 -11.77
CA SER A 164 -14.01 -14.09 -12.31
C SER A 164 -14.79 -14.01 -13.62
N LEU A 165 -14.82 -15.12 -14.39
CA LEU A 165 -15.50 -15.20 -15.69
C LEU A 165 -16.78 -16.04 -15.63
N THR A 166 -16.73 -17.16 -14.92
CA THR A 166 -17.85 -18.12 -14.84
C THR A 166 -18.79 -17.86 -13.67
N GLY A 167 -18.32 -17.12 -12.65
CA GLY A 167 -19.04 -16.91 -11.38
C GLY A 167 -18.94 -18.11 -10.42
N GLU A 168 -18.31 -19.22 -10.81
CA GLU A 168 -18.12 -20.42 -10.00
C GLU A 168 -16.73 -20.44 -9.39
N SER A 169 -16.63 -20.59 -8.06
CA SER A 169 -15.36 -20.59 -7.33
C SER A 169 -14.62 -21.93 -7.34
N VAL A 170 -15.10 -22.90 -8.11
CA VAL A 170 -14.50 -24.25 -8.21
C VAL A 170 -13.31 -24.21 -9.17
N ASN A 171 -12.22 -24.90 -8.80
CA ASN A 171 -11.06 -25.04 -9.67
C ASN A 171 -11.38 -25.96 -10.84
N VAL A 172 -11.06 -25.52 -12.05
CA VAL A 172 -11.27 -26.26 -13.29
C VAL A 172 -9.98 -26.96 -13.69
N GLU A 173 -10.03 -28.27 -13.81
CA GLU A 173 -8.92 -29.06 -14.38
C GLU A 173 -8.84 -28.84 -15.89
N LYS A 174 -7.68 -28.49 -16.37
CA LYS A 174 -7.41 -28.19 -17.78
C LYS A 174 -6.77 -29.36 -18.50
N ASN A 175 -6.98 -29.43 -19.83
CA ASN A 175 -6.36 -30.42 -20.71
C ASN A 175 -5.88 -29.79 -22.02
N GLU A 176 -5.33 -30.57 -22.92
CA GLU A 176 -4.83 -30.13 -24.24
C GLU A 176 -5.62 -30.70 -25.43
N GLU A 177 -6.74 -31.38 -25.15
CA GLU A 177 -7.56 -32.02 -26.18
C GLU A 177 -8.25 -30.98 -27.07
N VAL A 178 -8.43 -31.30 -28.35
CA VAL A 178 -9.18 -30.46 -29.28
C VAL A 178 -10.67 -30.60 -29.02
N LEU A 179 -11.36 -29.47 -28.82
CA LEU A 179 -12.77 -29.45 -28.48
C LEU A 179 -13.65 -29.21 -29.72
N PRO A 180 -14.93 -29.58 -29.71
CA PRO A 180 -15.90 -29.25 -30.76
C PRO A 180 -16.02 -27.73 -30.99
N GLU A 181 -16.52 -27.34 -32.14
CA GLU A 181 -16.65 -25.92 -32.49
C GLU A 181 -17.63 -25.16 -31.58
N GLU A 182 -18.74 -25.78 -31.23
CA GLU A 182 -19.77 -25.22 -30.34
C GLU A 182 -19.58 -25.72 -28.90
N VAL A 183 -18.71 -25.03 -28.10
CA VAL A 183 -18.50 -25.33 -26.68
C VAL A 183 -18.66 -24.06 -25.87
N PRO A 184 -19.52 -24.07 -24.81
CA PRO A 184 -19.65 -22.95 -23.87
C PRO A 184 -18.31 -22.54 -23.25
N LEU A 185 -18.18 -21.28 -22.81
CA LEU A 185 -16.94 -20.74 -22.28
C LEU A 185 -16.39 -21.56 -21.11
N ALA A 186 -17.25 -21.92 -20.16
CA ALA A 186 -16.89 -22.69 -18.97
C ALA A 186 -16.37 -24.11 -19.27
N ASP A 187 -16.74 -24.69 -20.43
CA ASP A 187 -16.35 -26.04 -20.84
C ASP A 187 -15.11 -26.09 -21.74
N ARG A 188 -14.51 -24.92 -22.05
CA ARG A 188 -13.28 -24.84 -22.85
C ARG A 188 -12.05 -25.20 -22.03
N LYS A 189 -11.94 -26.47 -21.67
CA LYS A 189 -10.87 -26.98 -20.79
C LYS A 189 -9.47 -26.89 -21.38
N ASN A 190 -9.34 -26.70 -22.68
CA ASN A 190 -8.07 -26.54 -23.40
C ASN A 190 -7.65 -25.07 -23.58
N MET A 191 -8.40 -24.13 -23.05
CA MET A 191 -8.11 -22.70 -23.04
C MET A 191 -7.84 -22.20 -21.62
N VAL A 192 -7.10 -21.13 -21.52
CA VAL A 192 -6.96 -20.30 -20.32
C VAL A 192 -7.42 -18.89 -20.63
N PHE A 193 -7.96 -18.18 -19.64
CA PHE A 193 -8.58 -16.89 -19.83
C PHE A 193 -7.96 -15.83 -18.91
N SER A 194 -7.78 -14.63 -19.48
CA SER A 194 -7.32 -13.46 -18.74
C SER A 194 -8.17 -13.18 -17.51
N GLY A 195 -7.53 -12.80 -16.39
CA GLY A 195 -8.20 -12.54 -15.12
C GLY A 195 -8.49 -13.77 -14.27
N SER A 196 -8.13 -14.96 -14.76
CA SER A 196 -8.13 -16.22 -14.01
C SER A 196 -6.76 -16.46 -13.37
N PHE A 197 -6.66 -17.42 -12.46
CA PHE A 197 -5.39 -17.72 -11.81
C PHE A 197 -5.13 -19.21 -11.65
N VAL A 198 -3.85 -19.58 -11.70
CA VAL A 198 -3.39 -20.95 -11.59
C VAL A 198 -3.36 -21.35 -10.11
N THR A 199 -4.13 -22.38 -9.75
CA THR A 199 -4.19 -22.90 -8.38
C THR A 199 -3.25 -24.08 -8.14
N TYR A 200 -2.99 -24.88 -9.21
CA TYR A 200 -2.13 -26.05 -9.13
C TYR A 200 -1.55 -26.41 -10.49
N GLY A 201 -0.38 -27.06 -10.52
CA GLY A 201 0.28 -27.56 -11.74
C GLY A 201 0.97 -26.47 -12.54
N ARG A 202 1.27 -26.80 -13.79
CA ARG A 202 1.89 -25.89 -14.77
C ARG A 202 1.41 -26.18 -16.18
N ALA A 203 1.53 -25.21 -17.08
CA ALA A 203 1.24 -25.40 -18.50
C ALA A 203 2.08 -24.47 -19.37
N GLU A 204 2.20 -24.86 -20.64
CA GLU A 204 2.75 -24.06 -21.72
C GLU A 204 1.60 -23.61 -22.62
N VAL A 205 1.47 -22.31 -22.84
CA VAL A 205 0.29 -21.70 -23.42
C VAL A 205 0.70 -20.77 -24.58
N LEU A 206 -0.01 -20.87 -25.69
CA LEU A 206 0.07 -19.91 -26.80
C LEU A 206 -0.98 -18.84 -26.61
N VAL A 207 -0.56 -17.58 -26.55
CA VAL A 207 -1.48 -16.44 -26.42
C VAL A 207 -2.28 -16.26 -27.69
N THR A 208 -3.61 -16.24 -27.57
CA THR A 208 -4.54 -16.12 -28.69
C THR A 208 -5.24 -14.77 -28.78
N ALA A 209 -5.44 -14.10 -27.63
CA ALA A 209 -6.05 -12.78 -27.57
C ALA A 209 -5.49 -11.97 -26.39
N THR A 210 -5.40 -10.65 -26.58
CA THR A 210 -4.88 -9.69 -25.59
C THR A 210 -5.83 -8.50 -25.40
N GLY A 211 -5.76 -7.82 -24.28
CA GLY A 211 -6.49 -6.58 -23.98
C GLY A 211 -8.01 -6.72 -24.15
N MET A 212 -8.60 -5.84 -24.94
CA MET A 212 -10.05 -5.80 -25.17
C MET A 212 -10.59 -6.97 -25.99
N GLU A 213 -9.73 -7.73 -26.67
CA GLU A 213 -10.14 -8.90 -27.44
C GLU A 213 -10.26 -10.16 -26.57
N THR A 214 -9.74 -10.15 -25.31
CA THR A 214 -9.93 -11.23 -24.35
C THR A 214 -11.39 -11.36 -23.91
N GLU A 215 -11.80 -12.52 -23.37
CA GLU A 215 -13.16 -12.69 -22.84
C GLU A 215 -13.43 -11.69 -21.70
N LEU A 216 -12.44 -11.47 -20.83
CA LEU A 216 -12.52 -10.43 -19.78
C LEU A 216 -12.64 -9.02 -20.40
N GLY A 217 -11.90 -8.74 -21.48
CA GLY A 217 -11.99 -7.47 -22.20
C GLY A 217 -13.36 -7.17 -22.76
N LYS A 218 -14.05 -8.19 -23.29
CA LYS A 218 -15.44 -8.07 -23.79
C LYS A 218 -16.41 -7.74 -22.66
N ILE A 219 -16.27 -8.40 -21.50
CA ILE A 219 -17.07 -8.10 -20.28
C ILE A 219 -16.78 -6.68 -19.80
N ALA A 220 -15.50 -6.27 -19.75
CA ALA A 220 -15.11 -4.93 -19.38
C ALA A 220 -15.70 -3.86 -20.32
N GLY A 221 -15.79 -4.15 -21.61
CA GLY A 221 -16.43 -3.30 -22.61
C GLY A 221 -17.94 -3.06 -22.30
N LEU A 222 -18.64 -4.06 -21.81
CA LEU A 222 -20.02 -3.95 -21.37
C LEU A 222 -20.16 -3.21 -20.03
N MET A 223 -19.20 -3.35 -19.11
CA MET A 223 -19.18 -2.71 -17.80
C MET A 223 -18.72 -1.25 -17.83
N ASN A 224 -18.06 -0.78 -18.87
CA ASN A 224 -17.57 0.61 -19.03
C ASN A 224 -18.68 1.69 -19.01
N GLN A 225 -19.96 1.32 -18.83
CA GLN A 225 -21.07 2.22 -18.60
C GLN A 225 -21.37 2.49 -17.11
N THR A 226 -20.69 1.80 -16.17
CA THR A 226 -20.89 2.00 -14.74
C THR A 226 -20.06 3.16 -14.21
N LYS A 227 -20.74 4.10 -13.50
CA LYS A 227 -20.10 5.28 -12.90
C LYS A 227 -19.07 4.86 -11.85
N GLU A 228 -17.89 5.49 -11.88
CA GLU A 228 -16.88 5.36 -10.83
C GLU A 228 -17.48 5.61 -9.44
N ARG A 229 -17.20 4.73 -8.49
CA ARG A 229 -17.64 4.88 -7.10
C ARG A 229 -16.74 5.90 -6.39
N LYS A 230 -17.34 6.97 -5.88
CA LYS A 230 -16.66 8.01 -5.09
C LYS A 230 -16.09 7.44 -3.79
N THR A 231 -14.94 7.98 -3.35
CA THR A 231 -14.35 7.62 -2.05
C THR A 231 -15.21 8.15 -0.88
N PRO A 232 -15.12 7.57 0.33
CA PRO A 232 -15.82 8.09 1.51
C PRO A 232 -15.52 9.56 1.78
N LEU A 233 -14.28 9.99 1.60
CA LEU A 233 -13.87 11.39 1.72
C LEU A 233 -14.56 12.28 0.68
N GLN A 234 -14.62 11.84 -0.58
CA GLN A 234 -15.33 12.56 -1.64
C GLN A 234 -16.83 12.69 -1.35
N ILE A 235 -17.46 11.61 -0.86
CA ILE A 235 -18.88 11.64 -0.46
C ILE A 235 -19.09 12.62 0.70
N SER A 236 -18.19 12.61 1.70
CA SER A 236 -18.24 13.54 2.83
C SER A 236 -18.03 14.98 2.40
N LEU A 237 -17.11 15.23 1.47
CA LEU A 237 -16.86 16.56 0.89
C LEU A 237 -18.04 17.05 0.05
N ASP A 238 -18.65 16.18 -0.78
CA ASP A 238 -19.84 16.52 -1.57
C ASP A 238 -21.03 16.88 -0.65
N SER A 239 -21.25 16.11 0.41
CA SER A 239 -22.29 16.41 1.41
C SER A 239 -22.02 17.72 2.12
N PHE A 240 -20.76 17.97 2.49
CA PHE A 240 -20.33 19.23 3.09
C PHE A 240 -20.54 20.40 2.14
N SER A 241 -20.09 20.30 0.88
CA SER A 241 -20.24 21.34 -0.13
C SER A 241 -21.71 21.69 -0.37
N LYS A 242 -22.62 20.70 -0.41
CA LYS A 242 -24.06 20.94 -0.52
C LYS A 242 -24.63 21.71 0.68
N LYS A 243 -24.27 21.32 1.91
CA LYS A 243 -24.72 22.02 3.14
C LYS A 243 -24.18 23.45 3.18
N LEU A 244 -22.93 23.64 2.80
CA LEU A 244 -22.30 24.94 2.71
C LEU A 244 -23.00 25.83 1.67
N ALA A 245 -23.28 25.30 0.48
CA ALA A 245 -24.00 26.02 -0.58
C ALA A 245 -25.39 26.51 -0.12
N ILE A 246 -26.15 25.66 0.56
CA ILE A 246 -27.45 26.02 1.12
C ILE A 246 -27.30 27.17 2.15
N LEU A 247 -26.30 27.05 3.05
CA LEU A 247 -26.05 28.10 4.03
C LEU A 247 -25.67 29.43 3.39
N ILE A 248 -24.79 29.39 2.38
CA ILE A 248 -24.37 30.59 1.61
C ILE A 248 -25.57 31.23 0.92
N MET A 249 -26.39 30.43 0.25
CA MET A 249 -27.59 30.94 -0.43
C MET A 249 -28.57 31.61 0.55
N ALA A 250 -28.77 31.04 1.74
CA ALA A 250 -29.58 31.64 2.79
C ALA A 250 -29.03 32.99 3.27
N ILE A 251 -27.72 33.09 3.48
CA ILE A 251 -27.05 34.32 3.88
C ILE A 251 -27.10 35.37 2.76
N CYS A 252 -26.88 34.96 1.49
CA CYS A 252 -27.01 35.85 0.33
C CYS A 252 -28.44 36.42 0.20
N ALA A 253 -29.46 35.59 0.36
CA ALA A 253 -30.85 36.02 0.37
C ALA A 253 -31.13 37.00 1.52
N LEU A 254 -30.61 36.75 2.71
CA LEU A 254 -30.72 37.64 3.87
C LEU A 254 -30.07 39.01 3.58
N VAL A 255 -28.85 39.02 3.04
CA VAL A 255 -28.14 40.28 2.71
C VAL A 255 -28.85 41.02 1.62
N PHE A 256 -29.35 40.33 0.59
CA PHE A 256 -30.17 40.96 -0.46
C PHE A 256 -31.46 41.60 0.10
N CYS A 257 -32.23 40.88 0.91
CA CYS A 257 -33.43 41.40 1.54
C CYS A 257 -33.13 42.61 2.46
N LEU A 258 -32.05 42.59 3.23
CA LEU A 258 -31.59 43.70 4.06
C LEU A 258 -31.22 44.94 3.20
N GLY A 259 -30.55 44.71 2.05
CA GLY A 259 -30.27 45.79 1.10
C GLY A 259 -31.55 46.47 0.58
N ILE A 260 -32.52 45.67 0.16
CA ILE A 260 -33.85 46.22 -0.30
C ILE A 260 -34.58 46.93 0.85
N TYR A 261 -34.62 46.36 2.05
CA TYR A 261 -35.24 46.99 3.22
C TYR A 261 -34.65 48.38 3.53
N ARG A 262 -33.36 48.56 3.27
CA ARG A 262 -32.60 49.80 3.44
C ARG A 262 -32.76 50.77 2.27
N LYS A 263 -33.60 50.43 1.30
CA LYS A 263 -33.83 51.24 0.09
C LYS A 263 -32.56 51.42 -0.77
N MET A 264 -31.62 50.45 -0.70
CA MET A 264 -30.52 50.43 -1.65
C MET A 264 -31.06 50.16 -3.06
N PRO A 265 -30.40 50.67 -4.10
CA PRO A 265 -30.70 50.25 -5.48
C PRO A 265 -30.61 48.70 -5.57
N VAL A 266 -31.59 48.09 -6.26
CA VAL A 266 -31.69 46.64 -6.38
C VAL A 266 -30.38 46.05 -6.90
N ILE A 267 -29.73 46.74 -7.82
CA ILE A 267 -28.44 46.37 -8.41
C ILE A 267 -27.35 46.31 -7.36
N ASP A 268 -27.23 47.31 -6.47
CA ASP A 268 -26.23 47.36 -5.43
C ASP A 268 -26.47 46.26 -4.38
N ALA A 269 -27.71 46.03 -3.96
CA ALA A 269 -28.07 44.95 -3.06
C ALA A 269 -27.71 43.57 -3.66
N MET A 270 -27.90 43.42 -4.96
CA MET A 270 -27.57 42.19 -5.67
C MET A 270 -26.05 42.02 -5.82
N MET A 271 -25.29 43.09 -6.05
CA MET A 271 -23.83 43.04 -6.08
C MET A 271 -23.23 42.62 -4.71
N PHE A 272 -23.82 43.07 -3.60
CA PHE A 272 -23.42 42.59 -2.27
C PHE A 272 -23.68 41.10 -2.10
N ALA A 273 -24.83 40.60 -2.52
CA ALA A 273 -25.14 39.19 -2.43
C ALA A 273 -24.22 38.32 -3.30
N VAL A 274 -23.88 38.81 -4.49
CA VAL A 274 -22.92 38.17 -5.41
C VAL A 274 -21.53 38.18 -4.82
N ALA A 275 -21.03 39.30 -4.29
CA ALA A 275 -19.74 39.36 -3.64
C ALA A 275 -19.64 38.36 -2.47
N LEU A 276 -20.70 38.27 -1.68
CA LEU A 276 -20.81 37.32 -0.59
C LEU A 276 -20.76 35.85 -1.07
N ALA A 277 -21.50 35.53 -2.12
CA ALA A 277 -21.49 34.18 -2.71
C ALA A 277 -20.09 33.80 -3.17
N VAL A 278 -19.41 34.69 -3.90
CA VAL A 278 -18.02 34.47 -4.37
C VAL A 278 -17.04 34.32 -3.22
N ALA A 279 -17.16 35.17 -2.16
CA ALA A 279 -16.30 35.07 -0.98
C ALA A 279 -16.41 33.74 -0.25
N ALA A 280 -17.58 33.12 -0.29
CA ALA A 280 -17.91 31.96 0.53
C ALA A 280 -17.53 30.60 -0.11
N ILE A 281 -17.32 30.59 -1.40
CA ILE A 281 -17.11 29.35 -2.18
C ILE A 281 -15.61 28.96 -2.18
N PRO A 282 -15.24 27.78 -1.60
CA PRO A 282 -13.87 27.26 -1.69
C PRO A 282 -13.67 26.48 -3.00
N GLU A 283 -13.50 27.16 -4.13
CA GLU A 283 -13.42 26.56 -5.48
C GLU A 283 -12.32 25.50 -5.63
N ALA A 284 -11.17 25.69 -4.98
CA ALA A 284 -10.02 24.81 -5.10
C ALA A 284 -10.09 23.53 -4.25
N LEU A 285 -11.13 23.35 -3.40
CA LEU A 285 -11.13 22.30 -2.38
C LEU A 285 -11.02 20.89 -2.96
N GLY A 286 -11.81 20.53 -3.95
CA GLY A 286 -11.81 19.19 -4.55
C GLY A 286 -10.48 18.87 -5.23
N SER A 287 -9.96 19.82 -5.99
CA SER A 287 -8.66 19.67 -6.69
C SER A 287 -7.50 19.51 -5.71
N ILE A 288 -7.49 20.28 -4.61
CA ILE A 288 -6.44 20.20 -3.59
C ILE A 288 -6.43 18.85 -2.91
N VAL A 289 -7.59 18.30 -2.54
CA VAL A 289 -7.68 16.96 -1.92
C VAL A 289 -7.11 15.90 -2.84
N THR A 290 -7.49 15.90 -4.12
CA THR A 290 -6.98 14.94 -5.10
C THR A 290 -5.46 15.06 -5.29
N ILE A 291 -4.92 16.28 -5.38
CA ILE A 291 -3.48 16.53 -5.50
C ILE A 291 -2.74 16.00 -4.27
N VAL A 292 -3.23 16.30 -3.07
CA VAL A 292 -2.59 15.87 -1.81
C VAL A 292 -2.60 14.35 -1.69
N GLN A 293 -3.70 13.68 -2.06
CA GLN A 293 -3.77 12.21 -2.10
C GLN A 293 -2.78 11.62 -3.12
N ALA A 294 -2.73 12.15 -4.34
CA ALA A 294 -1.82 11.67 -5.39
C ALA A 294 -0.35 11.85 -5.00
N MET A 295 -0.01 12.99 -4.38
CA MET A 295 1.35 13.23 -3.87
C MET A 295 1.70 12.32 -2.70
N GLY A 296 0.74 12.06 -1.82
CA GLY A 296 0.88 11.12 -0.71
C GLY A 296 1.14 9.70 -1.20
N SER A 297 0.37 9.22 -2.19
CA SER A 297 0.57 7.90 -2.82
C SER A 297 1.95 7.79 -3.45
N ARG A 298 2.41 8.83 -4.14
CA ARG A 298 3.77 8.87 -4.72
C ARG A 298 4.86 8.80 -3.65
N ARG A 299 4.65 9.42 -2.49
CA ARG A 299 5.58 9.34 -1.35
C ARG A 299 5.61 7.93 -0.77
N MET A 300 4.43 7.29 -0.57
CA MET A 300 4.33 5.91 -0.11
C MET A 300 5.05 4.95 -1.05
N ALA A 301 4.91 5.11 -2.37
CA ALA A 301 5.61 4.30 -3.36
C ALA A 301 7.13 4.42 -3.27
N LYS A 302 7.67 5.61 -2.96
CA LYS A 302 9.11 5.80 -2.69
C LYS A 302 9.58 5.12 -1.39
N GLU A 303 8.66 4.86 -0.47
CA GLU A 303 8.87 4.17 0.79
C GLU A 303 8.41 2.71 0.70
N HIS A 304 8.47 2.11 -0.49
CA HIS A 304 8.17 0.71 -0.80
C HIS A 304 6.69 0.28 -0.63
N ALA A 305 5.75 1.22 -0.49
CA ALA A 305 4.32 0.93 -0.42
C ALA A 305 3.60 1.47 -1.66
N ILE A 306 3.29 0.61 -2.65
CA ILE A 306 2.53 0.97 -3.83
C ILE A 306 1.04 0.84 -3.53
N VAL A 307 0.32 1.95 -3.53
CA VAL A 307 -1.13 1.99 -3.33
C VAL A 307 -1.83 2.01 -4.68
N LYS A 308 -2.64 1.00 -4.97
CA LYS A 308 -3.37 0.84 -6.24
C LYS A 308 -4.61 1.72 -6.31
N GLU A 309 -5.26 1.98 -5.17
CA GLU A 309 -6.49 2.74 -5.08
C GLU A 309 -6.35 3.94 -4.14
N LEU A 310 -6.76 5.14 -4.57
CA LEU A 310 -6.74 6.35 -3.72
C LEU A 310 -7.58 6.21 -2.44
N LYS A 311 -8.62 5.39 -2.48
CA LYS A 311 -9.43 5.01 -1.33
C LYS A 311 -8.62 4.42 -0.19
N ALA A 312 -7.65 3.56 -0.52
CA ALA A 312 -6.80 2.89 0.45
C ALA A 312 -5.92 3.89 1.22
N VAL A 313 -5.49 4.99 0.58
CA VAL A 313 -4.71 6.06 1.25
C VAL A 313 -5.47 6.67 2.43
N GLU A 314 -6.77 6.87 2.27
CA GLU A 314 -7.63 7.39 3.33
C GLU A 314 -7.83 6.36 4.45
N SER A 315 -8.15 5.13 4.07
CA SER A 315 -8.41 4.03 5.01
C SER A 315 -7.16 3.67 5.80
N LEU A 316 -5.95 3.77 5.21
CA LEU A 316 -4.68 3.57 5.90
C LEU A 316 -4.55 4.41 7.17
N GLY A 317 -4.94 5.69 7.12
CA GLY A 317 -4.92 6.57 8.28
C GLY A 317 -5.90 6.18 9.41
N CYS A 318 -6.87 5.32 9.13
CA CYS A 318 -7.90 4.85 10.05
C CYS A 318 -7.65 3.43 10.57
N VAL A 319 -6.62 2.73 10.07
CA VAL A 319 -6.32 1.34 10.47
C VAL A 319 -6.19 1.22 11.98
N SER A 320 -6.98 0.32 12.56
CA SER A 320 -6.99 0.00 13.98
C SER A 320 -6.57 -1.44 14.27
N VAL A 321 -6.67 -2.34 13.28
CA VAL A 321 -6.25 -3.73 13.39
C VAL A 321 -5.45 -4.11 12.15
N ILE A 322 -4.32 -4.79 12.34
CA ILE A 322 -3.53 -5.42 11.28
C ILE A 322 -3.57 -6.92 11.50
N CYS A 323 -4.23 -7.64 10.62
CA CYS A 323 -4.20 -9.09 10.53
C CYS A 323 -3.04 -9.48 9.62
N SER A 324 -1.98 -10.04 10.18
CA SER A 324 -0.77 -10.36 9.43
C SER A 324 -0.60 -11.86 9.27
N ASP A 325 -0.35 -12.31 8.04
CA ASP A 325 0.20 -13.64 7.84
C ASP A 325 1.60 -13.70 8.46
N LYS A 326 1.99 -14.85 8.98
CA LYS A 326 3.28 -15.06 9.62
C LYS A 326 4.40 -15.12 8.58
N THR A 327 4.24 -16.05 7.61
CA THR A 327 5.30 -16.47 6.69
C THR A 327 5.57 -15.37 5.65
N GLY A 328 6.83 -15.06 5.42
CA GLY A 328 7.23 -14.06 4.43
C GLY A 328 6.95 -12.60 4.78
N THR A 329 6.04 -12.34 5.74
CA THR A 329 5.67 -10.99 6.19
C THR A 329 6.34 -10.63 7.52
N LEU A 330 6.01 -11.36 8.58
CA LEU A 330 6.59 -11.16 9.92
C LEU A 330 7.93 -11.89 10.07
N THR A 331 8.12 -12.97 9.32
CA THR A 331 9.33 -13.79 9.31
C THR A 331 10.03 -13.68 7.96
N GLN A 332 11.26 -14.20 7.89
CA GLN A 332 12.11 -14.09 6.71
C GLN A 332 11.71 -15.00 5.56
N ASN A 333 10.79 -15.96 5.79
CA ASN A 333 10.46 -17.07 4.88
C ASN A 333 11.70 -17.91 4.52
N LYS A 334 12.56 -18.10 5.50
CA LYS A 334 13.83 -18.81 5.35
C LYS A 334 14.11 -19.59 6.62
N MET A 335 14.18 -20.91 6.51
CA MET A 335 14.53 -21.74 7.65
C MET A 335 15.98 -21.52 8.04
N HIS A 336 16.23 -21.45 9.33
CA HIS A 336 17.56 -21.30 9.92
C HIS A 336 17.71 -22.26 11.09
N VAL A 337 18.88 -22.92 11.24
CA VAL A 337 19.18 -23.77 12.40
C VAL A 337 19.55 -22.87 13.57
N GLU A 338 18.72 -22.83 14.60
CA GLU A 338 18.97 -22.02 15.80
C GLU A 338 19.80 -22.75 16.84
N GLU A 339 19.52 -24.04 17.03
CA GLU A 339 20.18 -24.87 18.05
C GLU A 339 20.45 -26.29 17.55
N VAL A 340 21.52 -26.89 18.04
CA VAL A 340 21.92 -28.28 17.73
C VAL A 340 22.15 -29.02 19.04
N TYR A 341 21.53 -30.20 19.21
CA TYR A 341 21.74 -31.06 20.38
C TYR A 341 22.64 -32.23 20.02
N LEU A 342 23.84 -32.27 20.60
CA LEU A 342 24.87 -33.29 20.42
C LEU A 342 25.49 -33.60 21.78
N ASN A 343 25.96 -34.81 21.97
CA ASN A 343 26.76 -35.19 23.18
C ASN A 343 26.04 -34.86 24.51
N GLY A 344 24.67 -34.86 24.50
CA GLY A 344 23.90 -34.49 25.70
C GLY A 344 23.88 -33.00 26.02
N MET A 345 24.42 -32.14 25.13
CA MET A 345 24.49 -30.67 25.27
C MET A 345 23.87 -29.96 24.07
N THR A 346 23.46 -28.73 24.27
CA THR A 346 22.92 -27.85 23.22
C THR A 346 24.00 -26.85 22.80
N TYR A 347 24.19 -26.72 21.49
CA TYR A 347 25.15 -25.83 20.84
C TYR A 347 24.42 -24.89 19.91
N LYS A 348 24.93 -23.69 19.73
CA LYS A 348 24.59 -22.85 18.58
C LYS A 348 25.41 -23.27 17.35
N PRO A 349 24.95 -22.99 16.12
CA PRO A 349 25.72 -23.32 14.91
C PRO A 349 27.17 -22.81 14.91
N ASP A 350 27.43 -21.62 15.44
CA ASP A 350 28.74 -20.98 15.54
C ASP A 350 29.68 -21.60 16.57
N GLU A 351 29.18 -22.46 17.47
CA GLU A 351 29.95 -23.20 18.48
C GLU A 351 30.40 -24.56 17.97
N LEU A 352 29.90 -25.01 16.80
CA LEU A 352 30.26 -26.30 16.22
C LEU A 352 31.63 -26.25 15.54
N THR A 353 32.34 -27.40 15.57
CA THR A 353 33.68 -27.56 14.97
C THR A 353 33.79 -28.86 14.16
N LEU A 354 34.63 -28.85 13.13
CA LEU A 354 34.96 -30.05 12.36
C LEU A 354 36.05 -30.90 13.02
N GLU A 355 36.66 -30.44 14.10
CA GLU A 355 37.72 -31.19 14.81
C GLU A 355 37.15 -32.39 15.57
N SER A 356 36.00 -32.18 16.25
CA SER A 356 35.30 -33.27 16.92
C SER A 356 34.76 -34.30 15.93
N SER A 357 35.03 -35.58 16.20
CA SER A 357 34.56 -36.70 15.36
C SER A 357 33.03 -36.77 15.29
N LEU A 358 32.36 -36.57 16.40
CA LEU A 358 30.88 -36.58 16.48
C LEU A 358 30.28 -35.43 15.69
N GLN A 359 30.75 -34.19 15.93
CA GLN A 359 30.25 -33.01 15.25
C GLN A 359 30.51 -33.07 13.74
N ARG A 360 31.65 -33.55 13.32
CA ARG A 360 32.00 -33.80 11.92
C ARG A 360 31.04 -34.79 11.24
N HIS A 361 30.70 -35.92 11.89
CA HIS A 361 29.75 -36.88 11.34
C HIS A 361 28.34 -36.28 11.22
N PHE A 362 27.94 -35.48 12.21
CA PHE A 362 26.68 -34.74 12.17
C PHE A 362 26.65 -33.74 11.02
N LEU A 363 27.68 -32.92 10.88
CA LEU A 363 27.78 -31.90 9.82
C LEU A 363 27.87 -32.56 8.42
N TYR A 364 28.60 -33.69 8.29
CA TYR A 364 28.61 -34.43 7.03
C TYR A 364 27.26 -35.03 6.69
N ASN A 365 26.53 -35.57 7.66
CA ASN A 365 25.15 -36.03 7.43
C ASN A 365 24.26 -34.87 6.95
N ALA A 366 24.41 -33.70 7.55
CA ALA A 366 23.62 -32.51 7.19
C ALA A 366 23.84 -32.05 5.75
N ILE A 367 25.10 -32.11 5.24
CA ILE A 367 25.42 -31.62 3.88
C ILE A 367 25.45 -32.69 2.81
N LEU A 368 25.86 -33.92 3.14
CA LEU A 368 25.95 -35.01 2.17
C LEU A 368 24.58 -35.65 1.92
N ASN A 369 23.83 -35.94 2.98
CA ASN A 369 22.47 -36.46 2.91
C ASN A 369 21.46 -35.32 2.69
N ASN A 370 21.60 -34.57 1.59
CA ASN A 370 20.92 -33.32 1.33
C ASN A 370 20.90 -33.07 -0.19
N ASP A 371 19.74 -32.69 -0.73
CA ASP A 371 19.53 -32.43 -2.15
C ASP A 371 19.57 -30.94 -2.51
N ALA A 372 19.58 -30.04 -1.52
CA ALA A 372 19.79 -28.61 -1.75
C ALA A 372 21.19 -28.32 -2.27
N SER A 373 21.35 -27.25 -3.04
CA SER A 373 22.62 -26.81 -3.62
C SER A 373 22.79 -25.30 -3.55
N ILE A 374 24.02 -24.81 -3.65
CA ILE A 374 24.32 -23.39 -3.76
C ILE A 374 24.76 -23.10 -5.19
N THR A 375 24.02 -22.24 -5.89
CA THR A 375 24.33 -21.80 -7.24
C THR A 375 24.36 -20.28 -7.27
N ASP A 376 25.46 -19.68 -7.74
CA ASP A 376 25.65 -18.23 -7.79
C ASP A 376 25.39 -17.50 -6.45
N GLY A 377 25.77 -18.15 -5.33
CA GLY A 377 25.56 -17.60 -3.98
C GLY A 377 24.13 -17.66 -3.46
N LYS A 378 23.22 -18.32 -4.20
CA LYS A 378 21.84 -18.58 -3.75
C LYS A 378 21.67 -20.07 -3.45
N VAL A 379 21.04 -20.35 -2.31
CA VAL A 379 20.69 -21.71 -1.93
C VAL A 379 19.39 -22.10 -2.65
N LEU A 380 19.41 -23.24 -3.34
CA LEU A 380 18.29 -23.81 -4.08
C LEU A 380 17.95 -25.18 -3.49
N GLY A 381 16.71 -25.41 -3.12
CA GLY A 381 16.23 -26.68 -2.57
C GLY A 381 15.12 -26.50 -1.53
N ASP A 382 14.74 -27.58 -0.87
CA ASP A 382 13.79 -27.54 0.24
C ASP A 382 14.30 -26.62 1.36
N PRO A 383 13.45 -25.77 1.97
CA PRO A 383 13.86 -24.83 3.01
C PRO A 383 14.57 -25.49 4.22
N THR A 384 14.15 -26.69 4.60
CA THR A 384 14.75 -27.46 5.69
C THR A 384 16.16 -27.90 5.35
N GLU A 385 16.37 -28.35 4.11
CA GLU A 385 17.67 -28.77 3.60
C GLU A 385 18.61 -27.59 3.36
N SER A 386 18.05 -26.48 2.87
CA SER A 386 18.76 -25.21 2.69
C SER A 386 19.33 -24.69 4.03
N ALA A 387 18.54 -24.78 5.12
CA ALA A 387 18.97 -24.38 6.46
C ALA A 387 20.19 -25.18 6.96
N LEU A 388 20.25 -26.47 6.63
CA LEU A 388 21.38 -27.32 7.00
C LEU A 388 22.66 -26.95 6.24
N LEU A 389 22.55 -26.57 4.96
CA LEU A 389 23.70 -26.09 4.19
C LEU A 389 24.20 -24.74 4.73
N GLU A 390 23.31 -23.84 5.07
CA GLU A 390 23.69 -22.55 5.65
C GLU A 390 24.36 -22.70 7.01
N MET A 391 23.82 -23.56 7.88
CA MET A 391 24.49 -23.92 9.16
C MET A 391 25.92 -24.36 8.92
N PHE A 392 26.16 -25.23 7.94
CA PHE A 392 27.52 -25.67 7.63
C PHE A 392 28.43 -24.52 7.18
N HIS A 393 27.88 -23.60 6.37
CA HIS A 393 28.61 -22.41 5.93
C HIS A 393 28.99 -21.50 7.10
N GLU A 394 28.10 -21.30 8.08
CA GLU A 394 28.37 -20.50 9.28
C GLU A 394 29.50 -21.10 10.13
N VAL A 395 29.46 -22.42 10.34
CA VAL A 395 30.54 -23.14 11.06
C VAL A 395 31.89 -22.90 10.39
N ARG A 396 31.94 -22.91 9.07
CA ARG A 396 33.16 -22.71 8.29
C ARG A 396 33.65 -21.27 8.34
N LEU A 397 32.78 -20.30 8.15
CA LEU A 397 33.15 -18.89 8.20
C LEU A 397 33.77 -18.51 9.56
N ASN A 398 33.31 -19.11 10.64
CA ASN A 398 33.83 -18.86 11.98
C ASN A 398 35.18 -19.52 12.20
N GLN A 399 35.42 -20.72 11.67
CA GLN A 399 36.74 -21.36 11.70
C GLN A 399 37.80 -20.58 10.90
N ASP A 400 37.47 -20.12 9.70
CA ASP A 400 38.36 -19.31 8.86
C ASP A 400 38.73 -17.94 9.49
N ARG A 401 37.92 -17.41 10.40
CA ARG A 401 38.23 -16.20 11.17
C ARG A 401 39.19 -16.43 12.32
N THR A 402 39.25 -17.65 12.85
CA THR A 402 40.11 -18.02 13.98
C THR A 402 41.47 -18.53 13.51
N GLU A 403 41.57 -19.05 12.30
CA GLU A 403 42.84 -19.54 11.73
C GLU A 403 43.37 -18.53 10.70
N ASN A 404 44.46 -17.84 11.06
CA ASN A 404 45.26 -16.96 10.19
C ASN A 404 46.01 -17.72 9.09
N VAL A 405 45.38 -18.53 8.28
CA VAL A 405 46.03 -19.30 7.22
C VAL A 405 45.22 -19.19 5.92
N GLY A 406 45.86 -18.64 4.90
CA GLY A 406 45.34 -18.61 3.52
C GLY A 406 45.29 -20.02 2.90
N GLN A 407 44.48 -20.91 3.44
CA GLN A 407 44.17 -22.21 2.86
C GLN A 407 42.74 -22.20 2.30
N LEU A 408 42.69 -22.75 1.08
CA LEU A 408 41.48 -23.02 0.27
C LEU A 408 40.24 -23.31 1.11
N THR A 409 39.29 -22.42 1.04
CA THR A 409 37.91 -22.62 1.51
C THR A 409 37.36 -23.88 0.84
N ILE A 410 37.26 -24.98 1.58
CA ILE A 410 36.63 -26.21 1.07
C ILE A 410 35.12 -25.93 1.06
N GLN A 411 34.58 -25.60 -0.11
CA GLN A 411 33.15 -25.43 -0.30
C GLN A 411 32.44 -26.80 -0.15
N GLU A 412 31.15 -26.83 0.22
CA GLU A 412 30.38 -28.07 0.33
C GLU A 412 30.46 -28.89 -0.97
N GLU A 413 30.53 -28.26 -2.12
CA GLU A 413 30.69 -28.86 -3.42
C GLU A 413 32.02 -29.69 -3.50
N THR A 414 33.08 -29.17 -2.89
CA THR A 414 34.38 -29.89 -2.82
C THR A 414 34.23 -31.15 -1.98
N ILE A 415 33.51 -31.07 -0.82
CA ILE A 415 33.26 -32.24 0.03
C ILE A 415 32.38 -33.25 -0.70
N ARG A 416 31.32 -32.83 -1.37
CA ARG A 416 30.46 -33.70 -2.17
C ARG A 416 31.21 -34.37 -3.34
N ASN A 417 32.14 -33.66 -3.97
CA ASN A 417 32.98 -34.21 -5.01
C ASN A 417 34.01 -35.18 -4.47
N MET A 418 34.54 -34.94 -3.26
CA MET A 418 35.49 -35.86 -2.59
C MET A 418 34.82 -37.11 -2.02
N ILE A 419 33.55 -37.00 -1.61
CA ILE A 419 32.77 -38.07 -1.00
C ILE A 419 31.46 -38.20 -1.81
N PRO A 420 31.53 -38.83 -3.00
CA PRO A 420 30.38 -38.98 -3.85
C PRO A 420 29.34 -39.90 -3.23
N ARG A 421 28.07 -39.58 -3.43
CA ARG A 421 26.91 -40.40 -3.04
C ARG A 421 26.93 -41.69 -3.84
N LEU A 422 26.95 -42.83 -3.16
CA LEU A 422 26.95 -44.15 -3.79
C LEU A 422 25.53 -44.62 -4.10
N GLU A 423 24.67 -44.55 -3.11
CA GLU A 423 23.27 -44.99 -3.15
C GLU A 423 22.41 -44.05 -2.30
N GLU A 424 21.11 -43.99 -2.62
CA GLU A 424 20.17 -43.22 -1.83
C GLU A 424 18.80 -43.87 -1.75
N ILE A 425 18.07 -43.56 -0.67
CA ILE A 425 16.66 -43.77 -0.53
C ILE A 425 16.09 -42.37 -0.24
N PRO A 426 15.39 -41.73 -1.23
CA PRO A 426 14.88 -40.36 -1.11
C PRO A 426 13.92 -40.20 0.06
N PHE A 427 13.65 -38.96 0.44
CA PHE A 427 12.64 -38.67 1.45
C PHE A 427 11.24 -39.17 1.00
N ASP A 428 10.58 -39.82 1.91
CA ASP A 428 9.19 -40.24 1.74
C ASP A 428 8.33 -39.80 2.94
N SER A 429 7.12 -39.29 2.66
CA SER A 429 6.24 -38.70 3.67
C SER A 429 5.62 -39.72 4.63
N GLU A 430 5.48 -40.98 4.25
CA GLU A 430 5.00 -42.06 5.12
C GLU A 430 6.15 -42.56 6.01
N ARG A 431 7.34 -42.73 5.41
CA ARG A 431 8.56 -43.17 6.08
C ARG A 431 9.22 -42.08 6.92
N LYS A 432 8.98 -40.81 6.59
CA LYS A 432 9.48 -39.58 7.25
C LYS A 432 10.98 -39.53 7.48
N CYS A 433 11.76 -40.14 6.62
CA CYS A 433 13.24 -40.12 6.66
C CYS A 433 13.82 -40.23 5.25
N MET A 434 15.09 -39.86 5.14
CA MET A 434 15.96 -39.96 3.98
C MET A 434 17.27 -40.63 4.38
N SER A 435 17.80 -41.50 3.54
CA SER A 435 19.07 -42.21 3.78
C SER A 435 19.94 -42.16 2.54
N SER A 436 21.23 -41.91 2.73
CA SER A 436 22.21 -41.93 1.65
C SER A 436 23.48 -42.59 2.10
N LYS A 437 24.14 -43.33 1.18
CA LYS A 437 25.33 -44.13 1.45
C LYS A 437 26.55 -43.48 0.84
N TYR A 438 27.66 -43.48 1.61
CA TYR A 438 28.90 -42.85 1.24
C TYR A 438 30.11 -43.75 1.60
N ARG A 439 31.25 -43.49 0.94
CA ARG A 439 32.54 -44.08 1.31
C ARG A 439 33.43 -42.98 1.85
N LEU A 440 33.72 -43.04 3.15
CA LEU A 440 34.63 -42.10 3.81
C LEU A 440 36.10 -42.58 3.61
N ARG A 441 37.04 -41.67 3.91
CA ARG A 441 38.50 -42.03 3.86
C ARG A 441 38.77 -43.25 4.73
N GLY A 442 39.35 -44.32 4.17
CA GLY A 442 39.64 -45.55 4.85
C GLY A 442 38.83 -46.76 4.39
N GLU A 443 38.12 -46.67 3.27
CA GLU A 443 37.28 -47.73 2.65
C GLU A 443 36.04 -48.15 3.46
N GLU A 444 35.74 -47.50 4.60
CA GLU A 444 34.51 -47.78 5.35
C GLU A 444 33.27 -47.14 4.68
N GLU A 445 32.26 -47.96 4.42
CA GLU A 445 30.97 -47.50 3.93
C GLU A 445 30.09 -47.08 5.10
N ILE A 446 29.51 -45.88 5.02
CA ILE A 446 28.61 -45.31 6.01
C ILE A 446 27.27 -44.92 5.37
N ILE A 447 26.21 -45.26 6.07
CA ILE A 447 24.87 -44.80 5.75
C ILE A 447 24.55 -43.62 6.68
N PHE A 448 24.21 -42.47 6.10
CA PHE A 448 23.67 -41.34 6.83
C PHE A 448 22.15 -41.31 6.66
N THR A 449 21.44 -41.12 7.76
CA THR A 449 19.99 -41.03 7.80
C THR A 449 19.56 -39.76 8.54
N LYS A 450 18.63 -39.01 7.98
CA LYS A 450 17.96 -37.89 8.64
C LYS A 450 16.46 -38.05 8.59
N GLY A 451 15.74 -37.55 9.59
CA GLY A 451 14.29 -37.72 9.60
C GLY A 451 13.58 -37.19 10.86
N ALA A 452 12.31 -37.51 10.99
CA ALA A 452 11.52 -37.19 12.16
C ALA A 452 12.05 -37.88 13.41
N VAL A 453 12.07 -37.16 14.54
CA VAL A 453 12.68 -37.62 15.80
C VAL A 453 12.05 -38.91 16.29
N ASP A 454 10.75 -39.01 16.28
CA ASP A 454 9.95 -40.17 16.70
C ASP A 454 10.27 -41.43 15.85
N ILE A 455 10.49 -41.23 14.56
CA ILE A 455 10.81 -42.34 13.63
C ILE A 455 12.24 -42.79 13.82
N LEU A 456 13.21 -41.87 13.86
CA LEU A 456 14.63 -42.23 13.98
C LEU A 456 14.98 -42.86 15.33
N LEU A 457 14.39 -42.34 16.44
CA LEU A 457 14.62 -42.94 17.76
C LEU A 457 14.25 -44.42 17.82
N ASN A 458 13.13 -44.80 17.17
CA ASN A 458 12.70 -46.20 17.11
C ASN A 458 13.59 -47.09 16.26
N ARG A 459 14.45 -46.53 15.39
CA ARG A 459 15.39 -47.22 14.49
C ARG A 459 16.82 -47.24 15.04
N CYS A 460 17.11 -46.45 16.07
CA CYS A 460 18.41 -46.38 16.69
C CYS A 460 18.59 -47.39 17.82
N ILE A 461 19.70 -48.09 17.82
CA ILE A 461 20.10 -49.02 18.89
C ILE A 461 21.27 -48.48 19.75
N ASN A 462 21.92 -47.42 19.27
CA ASN A 462 23.04 -46.78 19.94
C ASN A 462 22.87 -45.26 19.86
N VAL A 463 23.58 -44.59 20.79
CA VAL A 463 23.78 -43.12 20.78
C VAL A 463 25.26 -42.82 20.77
N ALA A 464 25.69 -41.88 19.93
CA ALA A 464 27.09 -41.45 19.84
C ALA A 464 27.37 -40.30 20.83
N TYR A 465 28.42 -40.47 21.59
CA TYR A 465 29.08 -39.42 22.38
C TYR A 465 30.46 -39.13 21.80
N GLU A 466 31.15 -38.10 22.26
CA GLU A 466 32.44 -37.66 21.75
C GLU A 466 33.49 -38.77 21.84
N GLU A 467 33.57 -39.49 23.00
CA GLU A 467 34.57 -40.47 23.29
C GLU A 467 34.08 -41.91 23.13
N GLU A 468 32.75 -42.15 23.09
CA GLU A 468 32.21 -43.51 23.07
C GLU A 468 30.83 -43.61 22.40
N ILE A 469 30.51 -44.81 21.94
CA ILE A 469 29.15 -45.14 21.49
C ILE A 469 28.48 -45.98 22.58
N ARG A 470 27.30 -45.50 23.07
CA ARG A 470 26.54 -46.19 24.12
C ARG A 470 25.31 -46.86 23.55
N PRO A 471 24.82 -47.95 24.15
CA PRO A 471 23.50 -48.49 23.81
C PRO A 471 22.40 -47.46 24.06
N MET A 472 21.41 -47.47 23.18
CA MET A 472 20.22 -46.62 23.31
C MET A 472 19.27 -47.25 24.36
N ASP A 473 19.28 -46.78 25.57
CA ASP A 473 18.43 -47.23 26.64
C ASP A 473 17.23 -46.25 26.87
N ASN A 474 16.30 -46.63 27.72
CA ASN A 474 15.13 -45.79 28.02
C ASN A 474 15.48 -44.44 28.63
N VAL A 475 16.62 -44.30 29.28
CA VAL A 475 17.11 -43.06 29.92
C VAL A 475 17.59 -42.10 28.83
N GLU A 476 18.34 -42.61 27.85
CA GLU A 476 18.82 -41.82 26.73
C GLU A 476 17.66 -41.40 25.84
N ILE A 477 16.70 -42.28 25.53
CA ILE A 477 15.47 -41.94 24.80
C ILE A 477 14.71 -40.81 25.52
N ALA A 478 14.52 -40.94 26.82
CA ALA A 478 13.80 -39.92 27.61
C ALA A 478 14.52 -38.56 27.61
N LYS A 479 15.86 -38.52 27.64
CA LYS A 479 16.64 -37.27 27.54
C LYS A 479 16.43 -36.60 26.17
N ILE A 480 16.54 -37.38 25.09
CA ILE A 480 16.39 -36.88 23.72
C ILE A 480 14.95 -36.40 23.50
N GLN A 481 13.94 -37.14 23.96
CA GLN A 481 12.56 -36.76 23.87
C GLN A 481 12.26 -35.47 24.66
N LYS A 482 12.82 -35.32 25.86
CA LYS A 482 12.70 -34.08 26.64
C LYS A 482 13.28 -32.89 25.93
N GLN A 483 14.44 -33.06 25.28
CA GLN A 483 15.06 -31.98 24.50
C GLN A 483 14.26 -31.66 23.26
N ASN A 484 13.76 -32.65 22.54
CA ASN A 484 12.84 -32.45 21.42
C ASN A 484 11.58 -31.71 21.83
N GLN A 485 10.99 -32.06 22.99
CA GLN A 485 9.83 -31.35 23.53
C GLN A 485 10.18 -29.89 23.84
N HIS A 486 11.33 -29.66 24.48
CA HIS A 486 11.79 -28.29 24.78
C HIS A 486 11.95 -27.46 23.52
N PHE A 487 12.57 -28.00 22.48
CA PHE A 487 12.70 -27.31 21.17
C PHE A 487 11.32 -27.04 20.54
N SER A 488 10.44 -28.03 20.58
CA SER A 488 9.08 -27.90 20.03
C SER A 488 8.23 -26.86 20.78
N GLU A 489 8.34 -26.79 22.12
CA GLU A 489 7.68 -25.76 22.94
C GLU A 489 8.18 -24.34 22.65
N ASN A 490 9.44 -24.22 22.20
CA ASN A 490 10.02 -22.96 21.72
C ASN A 490 9.69 -22.66 20.22
N GLY A 491 8.85 -23.51 19.59
CA GLY A 491 8.41 -23.31 18.22
C GLY A 491 9.41 -23.75 17.15
N LEU A 492 10.44 -24.49 17.55
CA LEU A 492 11.46 -24.98 16.61
C LEU A 492 11.00 -26.29 15.95
N ARG A 493 11.28 -26.43 14.68
CA ARG A 493 11.15 -27.68 13.93
C ARG A 493 12.39 -28.52 14.16
N VAL A 494 12.23 -29.76 14.61
CA VAL A 494 13.35 -30.63 14.98
C VAL A 494 13.54 -31.72 13.93
N LEU A 495 14.78 -31.90 13.50
CA LEU A 495 15.22 -32.97 12.63
C LEU A 495 16.30 -33.81 13.35
N ALA A 496 16.12 -35.13 13.33
CA ALA A 496 17.08 -36.06 13.93
C ALA A 496 18.06 -36.56 12.88
N PHE A 497 19.28 -36.89 13.35
CA PHE A 497 20.37 -37.38 12.54
C PHE A 497 20.93 -38.67 13.13
N ALA A 498 21.18 -39.65 12.28
CA ALA A 498 21.76 -40.93 12.68
C ALA A 498 22.68 -41.45 11.59
N CYS A 499 23.56 -42.40 11.95
CA CYS A 499 24.43 -43.04 11.00
C CYS A 499 24.60 -44.55 11.31
N LYS A 500 25.13 -45.31 10.33
CA LYS A 500 25.44 -46.71 10.48
C LYS A 500 26.60 -47.07 9.56
N LYS A 501 27.60 -47.78 10.07
CA LYS A 501 28.62 -48.42 9.24
C LYS A 501 28.01 -49.69 8.63
N SER A 502 27.95 -49.80 7.33
CA SER A 502 27.36 -50.99 6.65
C SER A 502 27.86 -51.12 5.23
N GLY A 503 28.33 -52.28 4.86
CA GLY A 503 28.63 -52.67 3.48
C GLY A 503 27.43 -53.29 2.78
N GLY A 504 27.52 -53.42 1.44
CA GLY A 504 26.48 -54.01 0.56
C GLY A 504 25.33 -52.98 0.25
N GLU A 505 24.39 -53.39 -0.58
CA GLU A 505 23.30 -52.53 -1.13
C GLU A 505 22.49 -51.83 -0.04
N LEU A 506 22.10 -50.55 -0.26
CA LEU A 506 21.28 -49.77 0.64
C LEU A 506 19.79 -50.17 0.45
N THR A 507 19.19 -50.77 1.49
CA THR A 507 17.76 -51.15 1.50
C THR A 507 17.04 -50.51 2.67
N VAL A 508 15.70 -50.43 2.59
CA VAL A 508 14.88 -49.89 3.67
C VAL A 508 15.08 -50.65 5.00
N GLU A 509 15.39 -51.94 4.94
CA GLU A 509 15.68 -52.77 6.13
C GLU A 509 16.97 -52.33 6.83
N LYS A 510 17.93 -51.77 6.09
CA LYS A 510 19.20 -51.25 6.64
C LYS A 510 19.08 -49.90 7.35
N GLU A 511 17.95 -49.25 7.22
CA GLU A 511 17.61 -48.06 8.02
C GLU A 511 17.30 -48.39 9.50
N ASN A 512 17.47 -49.61 9.91
CA ASN A 512 17.34 -50.05 11.31
C ASN A 512 18.72 -50.35 11.90
N GLY A 513 18.84 -50.31 13.23
CA GLY A 513 20.09 -50.49 13.94
C GLY A 513 21.09 -49.37 13.75
N LEU A 514 20.56 -48.15 13.72
CA LEU A 514 21.32 -46.90 13.56
C LEU A 514 21.95 -46.45 14.87
N THR A 515 22.98 -45.62 14.78
CA THR A 515 23.56 -44.86 15.88
C THR A 515 23.09 -43.44 15.80
N PHE A 516 22.37 -42.97 16.81
CA PHE A 516 21.89 -41.59 16.91
C PHE A 516 23.05 -40.62 17.07
N LEU A 517 23.11 -39.56 16.27
CA LEU A 517 24.13 -38.51 16.32
C LEU A 517 23.64 -37.27 17.09
N GLY A 518 22.44 -36.77 16.75
CA GLY A 518 21.94 -35.57 17.37
C GLY A 518 20.67 -35.03 16.73
N LEU A 519 20.27 -33.83 17.17
CA LEU A 519 19.11 -33.07 16.67
C LEU A 519 19.57 -31.71 16.11
N ALA A 520 18.98 -31.30 15.02
CA ALA A 520 18.98 -29.89 14.60
C ALA A 520 17.61 -29.28 14.82
N ALA A 521 17.56 -28.18 15.52
CA ALA A 521 16.34 -27.42 15.79
C ALA A 521 16.37 -26.13 14.97
N MET A 522 15.35 -25.91 14.12
CA MET A 522 15.32 -24.84 13.15
C MET A 522 13.97 -24.12 13.16
N ALA A 523 14.00 -22.85 12.82
CA ALA A 523 12.82 -22.02 12.68
C ALA A 523 12.97 -21.07 11.49
N ASP A 524 11.84 -20.48 11.07
CA ASP A 524 11.82 -19.29 10.22
C ASP A 524 11.88 -18.07 11.16
N PRO A 525 13.04 -17.38 11.27
CA PRO A 525 13.22 -16.34 12.28
C PRO A 525 12.37 -15.10 11.98
N PRO A 526 11.87 -14.42 13.01
CA PRO A 526 11.23 -13.12 12.82
C PRO A 526 12.22 -12.11 12.25
N ARG A 527 11.73 -11.23 11.39
CA ARG A 527 12.50 -10.07 10.93
C ARG A 527 12.74 -9.12 12.12
N GLU A 528 13.94 -8.59 12.30
CA GLU A 528 14.22 -7.63 13.37
C GLU A 528 13.33 -6.38 13.27
N GLU A 529 13.10 -5.90 12.04
CA GLU A 529 12.25 -4.76 11.78
C GLU A 529 10.79 -5.03 12.17
N SER A 530 10.33 -6.28 12.12
CA SER A 530 8.95 -6.65 12.52
C SER A 530 8.73 -6.47 14.02
N ILE A 531 9.74 -6.75 14.84
CA ILE A 531 9.67 -6.56 16.32
C ILE A 531 9.46 -5.08 16.63
N GLN A 532 10.30 -4.21 16.02
CA GLN A 532 10.17 -2.77 16.22
C GLN A 532 8.85 -2.25 15.66
N ALA A 533 8.43 -2.73 14.50
CA ALA A 533 7.19 -2.31 13.86
C ALA A 533 5.93 -2.69 14.66
N VAL A 534 5.91 -3.87 15.29
CA VAL A 534 4.82 -4.27 16.20
C VAL A 534 4.78 -3.38 17.44
N ALA A 535 5.95 -3.02 17.99
CA ALA A 535 6.02 -2.07 19.11
C ALA A 535 5.51 -0.68 18.69
N ASP A 536 5.84 -0.23 17.47
CA ASP A 536 5.35 1.02 16.90
C ASP A 536 3.85 0.98 16.63
N ALA A 537 3.32 -0.15 16.12
CA ALA A 537 1.88 -0.37 15.95
C ALA A 537 1.14 -0.24 17.29
N LYS A 538 1.64 -0.84 18.35
CA LYS A 538 1.07 -0.72 19.70
C LYS A 538 1.06 0.73 20.18
N ARG A 539 2.16 1.46 20.02
CA ARG A 539 2.22 2.90 20.36
C ARG A 539 1.23 3.71 19.55
N ALA A 540 1.02 3.33 18.29
CA ALA A 540 0.04 3.94 17.39
C ALA A 540 -1.42 3.55 17.71
N GLY A 541 -1.66 2.74 18.74
CA GLY A 541 -2.98 2.23 19.10
C GLY A 541 -3.55 1.22 18.13
N ILE A 542 -2.69 0.55 17.36
CA ILE A 542 -3.06 -0.46 16.36
C ILE A 542 -2.81 -1.84 16.97
N ARG A 543 -3.82 -2.71 16.91
CA ARG A 543 -3.68 -4.10 17.33
C ARG A 543 -3.15 -4.94 16.18
N THR A 544 -2.06 -5.64 16.41
CA THR A 544 -1.54 -6.64 15.47
C THR A 544 -2.03 -8.03 15.86
N VAL A 545 -2.53 -8.80 14.89
CA VAL A 545 -3.04 -10.15 15.05
C VAL A 545 -2.30 -11.06 14.08
N MET A 546 -1.75 -12.15 14.56
CA MET A 546 -1.07 -13.15 13.72
C MET A 546 -2.06 -14.20 13.23
N ILE A 547 -2.03 -14.48 11.93
CA ILE A 547 -2.84 -15.50 11.28
C ILE A 547 -1.88 -16.42 10.51
N THR A 548 -1.93 -17.74 10.76
CA THR A 548 -0.97 -18.67 10.15
C THR A 548 -1.50 -20.08 9.94
N GLY A 549 -0.95 -20.80 8.96
CA GLY A 549 -1.15 -22.23 8.78
C GLY A 549 -0.36 -23.12 9.77
N ASP A 550 0.57 -22.54 10.54
CA ASP A 550 1.42 -23.27 11.48
C ASP A 550 0.66 -23.83 12.68
N HIS A 551 1.35 -24.74 13.38
CA HIS A 551 0.84 -25.29 14.63
C HIS A 551 0.74 -24.20 15.71
N LYS A 552 -0.28 -24.30 16.58
CA LYS A 552 -0.59 -23.32 17.64
C LYS A 552 0.61 -22.99 18.54
N ILE A 553 1.40 -24.00 18.93
CA ILE A 553 2.59 -23.82 19.80
C ILE A 553 3.64 -22.95 19.09
N THR A 554 3.98 -23.29 17.85
CA THR A 554 4.93 -22.53 17.03
C THR A 554 4.47 -21.10 16.81
N ALA A 555 3.19 -20.91 16.46
CA ALA A 555 2.62 -19.60 16.23
C ALA A 555 2.68 -18.70 17.47
N VAL A 556 2.34 -19.25 18.65
CA VAL A 556 2.39 -18.54 19.94
C VAL A 556 3.84 -18.20 20.31
N ALA A 557 4.80 -19.13 20.12
CA ALA A 557 6.20 -18.88 20.41
C ALA A 557 6.75 -17.71 19.59
N ILE A 558 6.51 -17.71 18.28
CA ILE A 558 6.92 -16.61 17.37
C ILE A 558 6.18 -15.30 17.72
N ALA A 559 4.88 -15.36 17.98
CA ALA A 559 4.10 -14.19 18.36
C ALA A 559 4.59 -13.55 19.66
N LYS A 560 5.05 -14.34 20.64
CA LYS A 560 5.71 -13.84 21.86
C LYS A 560 7.03 -13.15 21.54
N ARG A 561 7.89 -13.75 20.70
CA ARG A 561 9.18 -13.15 20.30
C ARG A 561 9.01 -11.81 19.59
N ILE A 562 7.98 -11.68 18.75
CA ILE A 562 7.68 -10.43 18.02
C ILE A 562 6.96 -9.41 18.92
N GLY A 563 6.37 -9.85 20.04
CA GLY A 563 5.61 -9.00 20.94
C GLY A 563 4.13 -8.83 20.56
N ILE A 564 3.58 -9.69 19.69
CA ILE A 564 2.14 -9.72 19.35
C ILE A 564 1.32 -10.36 20.47
N TYR A 565 1.83 -11.45 21.08
CA TYR A 565 1.16 -12.21 22.12
C TYR A 565 1.66 -11.80 23.50
N GLU A 566 0.77 -11.38 24.37
CA GLU A 566 1.04 -11.00 25.76
C GLU A 566 0.39 -11.98 26.76
N GLU A 567 0.78 -11.91 28.03
CA GLU A 567 0.22 -12.75 29.06
C GLU A 567 -1.28 -12.40 29.27
N GLY A 568 -2.14 -13.40 29.12
CA GLY A 568 -3.60 -13.24 29.14
C GLY A 568 -4.26 -13.19 27.77
N ASP A 569 -3.50 -13.11 26.66
CA ASP A 569 -4.03 -13.24 25.30
C ASP A 569 -4.44 -14.68 24.98
N LEU A 570 -5.37 -14.81 24.04
CA LEU A 570 -5.86 -16.09 23.54
C LEU A 570 -5.22 -16.44 22.19
N ALA A 571 -5.03 -17.73 21.97
CA ALA A 571 -4.69 -18.30 20.67
C ALA A 571 -5.76 -19.33 20.30
N LEU A 572 -6.29 -19.29 19.08
CA LEU A 572 -7.28 -20.24 18.57
C LEU A 572 -6.73 -21.01 17.37
N THR A 573 -7.10 -22.28 17.28
CA THR A 573 -6.92 -23.09 16.07
C THR A 573 -8.12 -22.94 15.12
N GLY A 574 -7.96 -23.31 13.85
CA GLY A 574 -9.07 -23.34 12.89
C GLY A 574 -10.26 -24.17 13.38
N THR A 575 -10.02 -25.34 13.99
CA THR A 575 -11.05 -26.19 14.57
C THR A 575 -11.76 -25.57 15.78
N GLU A 576 -11.00 -24.88 16.64
CA GLU A 576 -11.59 -24.12 17.77
C GLU A 576 -12.41 -22.93 17.25
N LEU A 577 -11.96 -22.31 16.15
CA LEU A 577 -12.68 -21.22 15.49
C LEU A 577 -13.98 -21.70 14.84
N ASP A 578 -13.99 -22.88 14.18
CA ASP A 578 -15.21 -23.48 13.61
C ASP A 578 -16.26 -23.78 14.68
N ALA A 579 -15.82 -24.25 15.82
CA ALA A 579 -16.70 -24.54 16.97
C ALA A 579 -17.22 -23.26 17.67
N CYS A 580 -16.62 -22.11 17.43
CA CYS A 580 -16.96 -20.85 18.07
C CYS A 580 -18.10 -20.14 17.33
N PRO A 581 -19.29 -19.88 17.93
CA PRO A 581 -20.35 -19.11 17.30
C PRO A 581 -19.93 -17.67 17.00
N GLU A 582 -20.53 -17.03 15.97
CA GLU A 582 -20.16 -15.67 15.55
C GLU A 582 -20.25 -14.63 16.67
N LYS A 583 -21.32 -14.67 17.47
CA LYS A 583 -21.50 -13.74 18.60
C LYS A 583 -20.40 -13.87 19.66
N GLU A 584 -20.02 -15.11 19.96
CA GLU A 584 -18.97 -15.41 20.93
C GLU A 584 -17.59 -14.97 20.39
N LEU A 585 -17.35 -15.16 19.10
CA LEU A 585 -16.14 -14.66 18.45
C LEU A 585 -16.08 -13.13 18.53
N GLU A 586 -17.17 -12.43 18.21
CA GLU A 586 -17.26 -10.98 18.28
C GLU A 586 -17.00 -10.45 19.71
N GLU A 587 -17.42 -11.15 20.75
CA GLU A 587 -17.18 -10.76 22.15
C GLU A 587 -15.73 -10.97 22.59
N LYS A 588 -15.09 -12.05 22.14
CA LYS A 588 -13.75 -12.45 22.58
C LYS A 588 -12.61 -11.93 21.68
N ILE A 589 -12.94 -11.41 20.50
CA ILE A 589 -11.96 -11.09 19.43
C ILE A 589 -10.85 -10.16 19.91
N ASP A 590 -11.16 -9.21 20.80
CA ASP A 590 -10.19 -8.28 21.39
C ASP A 590 -9.11 -8.96 22.24
N LYS A 591 -9.33 -10.20 22.67
CA LYS A 591 -8.38 -10.98 23.47
C LYS A 591 -7.58 -11.98 22.62
N ILE A 592 -7.96 -12.19 21.37
CA ILE A 592 -7.31 -13.16 20.51
C ILE A 592 -6.22 -12.47 19.71
N SER A 593 -4.98 -12.90 19.89
CA SER A 593 -3.81 -12.36 19.21
C SER A 593 -3.24 -13.30 18.15
N VAL A 594 -3.57 -14.60 18.21
CA VAL A 594 -3.03 -15.63 17.31
C VAL A 594 -4.13 -16.56 16.83
N TYR A 595 -4.18 -16.79 15.52
CA TYR A 595 -4.99 -17.81 14.87
C TYR A 595 -4.07 -18.77 14.12
N ALA A 596 -4.11 -20.05 14.50
CA ALA A 596 -3.22 -21.10 14.01
C ALA A 596 -3.99 -22.16 13.21
N ARG A 597 -3.34 -22.79 12.23
CA ARG A 597 -3.95 -23.82 11.33
C ARG A 597 -5.26 -23.36 10.72
N VAL A 598 -5.30 -22.14 10.19
CA VAL A 598 -6.50 -21.54 9.60
C VAL A 598 -6.56 -21.75 8.09
N SER A 599 -7.79 -21.99 7.60
CA SER A 599 -8.11 -22.03 6.17
C SER A 599 -8.36 -20.61 5.60
N PRO A 600 -8.44 -20.44 4.28
CA PRO A 600 -8.82 -19.18 3.66
C PRO A 600 -10.17 -18.64 4.16
N GLU A 601 -11.15 -19.50 4.39
CA GLU A 601 -12.47 -19.12 4.90
C GLU A 601 -12.40 -18.56 6.32
N HIS A 602 -11.52 -19.13 7.15
CA HIS A 602 -11.26 -18.60 8.49
C HIS A 602 -10.67 -17.19 8.44
N LYS A 603 -9.74 -16.92 7.51
CA LYS A 603 -9.15 -15.59 7.33
C LYS A 603 -10.23 -14.54 7.01
N ILE A 604 -11.17 -14.85 6.12
CA ILE A 604 -12.32 -13.98 5.81
C ILE A 604 -13.20 -13.75 7.05
N ARG A 605 -13.47 -14.82 7.80
CA ARG A 605 -14.31 -14.77 9.00
C ARG A 605 -13.71 -13.87 10.09
N ILE A 606 -12.41 -13.97 10.31
CA ILE A 606 -11.66 -13.13 11.27
C ILE A 606 -11.74 -11.65 10.86
N VAL A 607 -11.47 -11.34 9.59
CA VAL A 607 -11.54 -9.97 9.07
C VAL A 607 -12.96 -9.40 9.24
N LYS A 608 -14.00 -10.15 8.88
CA LYS A 608 -15.40 -9.70 9.05
C LYS A 608 -15.77 -9.47 10.50
N ALA A 609 -15.29 -10.31 11.43
CA ALA A 609 -15.57 -10.15 12.85
C ALA A 609 -14.97 -8.85 13.42
N TRP A 610 -13.74 -8.51 13.02
CA TRP A 610 -13.12 -7.22 13.37
C TRP A 610 -13.87 -6.02 12.76
N GLN A 611 -14.28 -6.13 11.49
CA GLN A 611 -15.05 -5.08 10.80
C GLN A 611 -16.41 -4.84 11.45
N LYS A 612 -17.12 -5.88 11.88
CA LYS A 612 -18.40 -5.78 12.61
C LYS A 612 -18.26 -5.02 13.93
N ARG A 613 -17.09 -5.07 14.58
CA ARG A 613 -16.77 -4.27 15.77
C ARG A 613 -16.45 -2.80 15.47
N GLY A 614 -16.55 -2.39 14.21
CA GLY A 614 -16.27 -1.02 13.77
C GLY A 614 -14.79 -0.71 13.56
N ASN A 615 -13.93 -1.74 13.51
CA ASN A 615 -12.51 -1.59 13.23
C ASN A 615 -12.26 -1.47 11.72
N ILE A 616 -11.24 -0.70 11.34
CA ILE A 616 -10.68 -0.68 9.99
C ILE A 616 -9.53 -1.68 9.97
N VAL A 617 -9.70 -2.71 9.15
CA VAL A 617 -8.82 -3.88 9.13
C VAL A 617 -7.88 -3.82 7.93
N SER A 618 -6.58 -3.91 8.21
CA SER A 618 -5.58 -4.26 7.20
C SER A 618 -5.29 -5.75 7.27
N MET A 619 -5.25 -6.44 6.12
CA MET A 619 -4.90 -7.86 6.03
C MET A 619 -3.69 -8.02 5.12
N THR A 620 -2.66 -8.76 5.56
CA THR A 620 -1.50 -9.09 4.73
C THR A 620 -1.55 -10.53 4.26
N GLY A 621 -1.00 -10.80 3.09
CA GLY A 621 -0.84 -12.14 2.55
C GLY A 621 0.03 -12.15 1.31
N ASP A 622 0.56 -13.32 0.96
CA ASP A 622 1.42 -13.55 -0.20
C ASP A 622 0.89 -14.63 -1.16
N GLY A 623 -0.03 -15.47 -0.68
CA GLY A 623 -0.54 -16.62 -1.41
C GLY A 623 -1.92 -16.44 -2.04
N VAL A 624 -2.25 -17.38 -2.92
CA VAL A 624 -3.59 -17.53 -3.53
C VAL A 624 -4.66 -17.69 -2.44
N ASN A 625 -4.32 -18.37 -1.35
CA ASN A 625 -5.20 -18.62 -0.22
C ASN A 625 -5.58 -17.35 0.56
N ASP A 626 -4.80 -16.28 0.40
CA ASP A 626 -5.01 -14.99 1.07
C ASP A 626 -5.90 -14.04 0.28
N ALA A 627 -5.95 -14.19 -1.04
CA ALA A 627 -6.62 -13.28 -1.94
C ALA A 627 -8.07 -12.95 -1.54
N PRO A 628 -8.92 -13.92 -1.13
CA PRO A 628 -10.27 -13.60 -0.69
C PRO A 628 -10.31 -12.75 0.59
N ALA A 629 -9.38 -12.97 1.52
CA ALA A 629 -9.28 -12.19 2.75
C ALA A 629 -8.69 -10.79 2.51
N LEU A 630 -7.72 -10.68 1.59
CA LEU A 630 -7.17 -9.39 1.13
C LEU A 630 -8.25 -8.52 0.50
N LYS A 631 -9.11 -9.10 -0.33
CA LYS A 631 -10.24 -8.41 -0.96
C LYS A 631 -11.35 -8.04 0.02
N GLN A 632 -11.55 -8.83 1.08
CA GLN A 632 -12.54 -8.57 2.13
C GLN A 632 -12.10 -7.45 3.07
N ALA A 633 -10.82 -7.32 3.35
CA ALA A 633 -10.28 -6.32 4.26
C ALA A 633 -10.52 -4.89 3.72
N ASP A 634 -10.53 -3.90 4.63
CA ASP A 634 -10.57 -2.49 4.23
C ASP A 634 -9.31 -2.09 3.45
N ILE A 635 -8.19 -2.75 3.79
CA ILE A 635 -6.92 -2.61 3.10
C ILE A 635 -6.25 -3.99 3.01
N GLY A 636 -6.37 -4.63 1.85
CA GLY A 636 -5.53 -5.78 1.53
C GLY A 636 -4.12 -5.33 1.19
N VAL A 637 -3.12 -6.02 1.72
CA VAL A 637 -1.70 -5.74 1.52
C VAL A 637 -1.01 -7.00 1.01
N ALA A 638 -0.51 -6.95 -0.20
CA ALA A 638 0.23 -8.08 -0.79
C ALA A 638 1.74 -7.85 -0.73
N MET A 639 2.48 -8.95 -0.64
CA MET A 639 3.93 -8.96 -0.80
C MET A 639 4.29 -8.73 -2.27
N GLY A 640 5.33 -7.95 -2.55
CA GLY A 640 5.75 -7.59 -3.90
C GLY A 640 6.76 -8.57 -4.50
N ILE A 641 7.64 -9.14 -3.66
CA ILE A 641 8.69 -10.07 -4.06
C ILE A 641 8.17 -11.51 -4.01
N THR A 642 7.69 -11.96 -2.84
CA THR A 642 7.23 -13.33 -2.62
C THR A 642 5.77 -13.54 -2.97
N GLY A 643 5.00 -12.46 -3.08
CA GLY A 643 3.55 -12.53 -3.32
C GLY A 643 3.20 -12.99 -4.72
N THR A 644 2.21 -13.90 -4.81
CA THR A 644 1.63 -14.34 -6.08
C THR A 644 0.88 -13.18 -6.76
N GLU A 645 0.79 -13.23 -8.08
CA GLU A 645 0.06 -12.20 -8.84
C GLU A 645 -1.42 -12.10 -8.42
N VAL A 646 -2.00 -13.22 -8.00
CA VAL A 646 -3.38 -13.27 -7.46
C VAL A 646 -3.50 -12.46 -6.18
N ALA A 647 -2.55 -12.61 -5.25
CA ALA A 647 -2.53 -11.83 -4.01
C ALA A 647 -2.33 -10.34 -4.31
N LYS A 648 -1.41 -10.02 -5.23
CA LYS A 648 -1.16 -8.65 -5.68
C LYS A 648 -2.39 -8.02 -6.34
N ASP A 649 -3.14 -8.78 -7.15
CA ASP A 649 -4.36 -8.28 -7.78
C ASP A 649 -5.48 -8.01 -6.76
N ALA A 650 -5.69 -8.91 -5.82
CA ALA A 650 -6.69 -8.78 -4.78
C ALA A 650 -6.41 -7.64 -3.78
N ALA A 651 -5.15 -7.24 -3.64
CA ALA A 651 -4.71 -6.26 -2.66
C ALA A 651 -4.91 -4.81 -3.13
N ALA A 652 -5.20 -3.91 -2.18
CA ALA A 652 -5.25 -2.46 -2.39
C ALA A 652 -3.86 -1.79 -2.29
N MET A 653 -2.89 -2.47 -1.66
CA MET A 653 -1.52 -2.01 -1.49
C MET A 653 -0.53 -3.16 -1.70
N ILE A 654 0.62 -2.87 -2.32
CA ILE A 654 1.70 -3.83 -2.55
C ILE A 654 2.97 -3.31 -1.87
N LEU A 655 3.66 -4.19 -1.12
CA LEU A 655 4.93 -3.90 -0.47
C LEU A 655 6.07 -4.40 -1.34
N THR A 656 6.85 -3.51 -1.93
CA THR A 656 7.97 -3.90 -2.83
C THR A 656 9.19 -4.44 -2.10
N ASP A 657 9.20 -4.40 -0.78
CA ASP A 657 10.27 -4.88 0.11
C ASP A 657 9.83 -6.04 1.02
N ASP A 658 8.59 -6.52 0.87
CA ASP A 658 7.99 -7.58 1.70
C ASP A 658 8.15 -7.35 3.22
N ASN A 659 8.18 -6.10 3.66
CA ASN A 659 8.50 -5.75 5.03
C ASN A 659 7.28 -5.22 5.79
N PHE A 660 6.94 -5.88 6.91
CA PHE A 660 5.84 -5.45 7.79
C PHE A 660 6.01 -4.01 8.30
N ALA A 661 7.24 -3.54 8.53
CA ALA A 661 7.51 -2.18 8.98
C ALA A 661 7.03 -1.12 7.98
N THR A 662 7.01 -1.45 6.69
CA THR A 662 6.51 -0.57 5.64
C THR A 662 5.01 -0.32 5.75
N ILE A 663 4.25 -1.26 6.31
CA ILE A 663 2.81 -1.06 6.59
C ILE A 663 2.63 0.05 7.63
N ILE A 664 3.42 0.05 8.70
CA ILE A 664 3.34 1.07 9.76
C ILE A 664 3.72 2.45 9.21
N LYS A 665 4.74 2.51 8.34
CA LYS A 665 5.09 3.74 7.62
C LYS A 665 3.93 4.22 6.74
N ALA A 666 3.29 3.31 6.00
CA ALA A 666 2.15 3.63 5.14
C ALA A 666 0.94 4.13 5.96
N VAL A 667 0.63 3.51 7.10
CA VAL A 667 -0.41 3.98 8.03
C VAL A 667 -0.09 5.39 8.54
N THR A 668 1.14 5.63 8.93
CA THR A 668 1.57 6.95 9.42
C THR A 668 1.50 8.01 8.32
N ASN A 669 1.88 7.65 7.09
CA ASN A 669 1.69 8.52 5.92
C ASN A 669 0.22 8.79 5.63
N GLY A 670 -0.67 7.79 5.74
CA GLY A 670 -2.12 7.97 5.61
C GLY A 670 -2.67 8.96 6.63
N ARG A 671 -2.26 8.87 7.89
CA ARG A 671 -2.60 9.84 8.97
C ARG A 671 -2.10 11.25 8.61
N ASN A 672 -0.88 11.37 8.10
CA ASN A 672 -0.32 12.65 7.69
C ASN A 672 -1.09 13.28 6.53
N ILE A 673 -1.43 12.51 5.50
CA ILE A 673 -2.21 12.97 4.35
C ILE A 673 -3.56 13.50 4.80
N TYR A 674 -4.27 12.74 5.64
CA TYR A 674 -5.56 13.19 6.18
C TYR A 674 -5.44 14.47 7.00
N ARG A 675 -4.42 14.57 7.88
CA ARG A 675 -4.14 15.78 8.67
C ARG A 675 -3.86 16.97 7.77
N ASN A 676 -3.08 16.79 6.72
CA ASN A 676 -2.73 17.86 5.78
C ASN A 676 -3.98 18.31 4.99
N ILE A 677 -4.83 17.39 4.56
CA ILE A 677 -6.12 17.71 3.94
C ILE A 677 -6.99 18.54 4.91
N LYS A 678 -7.12 18.09 6.17
CA LYS A 678 -7.89 18.81 7.19
C LYS A 678 -7.35 20.23 7.44
N ASN A 679 -6.03 20.40 7.45
CA ASN A 679 -5.36 21.69 7.62
C ASN A 679 -5.56 22.60 6.40
N ALA A 680 -5.52 22.08 5.18
CA ALA A 680 -5.81 22.83 3.97
C ALA A 680 -7.29 23.27 3.93
N ILE A 681 -8.21 22.44 4.36
CA ILE A 681 -9.63 22.77 4.52
C ILE A 681 -9.81 23.90 5.56
N LEU A 682 -9.14 23.78 6.72
CA LEU A 682 -9.14 24.83 7.76
C LEU A 682 -8.66 26.16 7.21
N PHE A 683 -7.57 26.16 6.43
CA PHE A 683 -7.03 27.35 5.79
C PHE A 683 -8.04 28.03 4.86
N LEU A 684 -8.60 27.27 3.91
CA LEU A 684 -9.56 27.78 2.94
C LEU A 684 -10.83 28.34 3.61
N LEU A 685 -11.40 27.57 4.53
CA LEU A 685 -12.66 27.95 5.17
C LEU A 685 -12.50 29.14 6.14
N SER A 686 -11.37 29.24 6.86
CA SER A 686 -11.12 30.39 7.74
C SER A 686 -10.91 31.66 6.94
N GLY A 687 -10.23 31.58 5.81
CA GLY A 687 -10.07 32.70 4.88
C GLY A 687 -11.41 33.17 4.27
N ASN A 688 -12.24 32.21 3.81
CA ASN A 688 -13.56 32.51 3.27
C ASN A 688 -14.48 33.09 4.33
N MET A 689 -14.43 32.57 5.57
CA MET A 689 -15.18 33.11 6.70
C MET A 689 -14.82 34.58 6.98
N ALA A 690 -13.54 34.93 6.85
CA ALA A 690 -13.13 36.34 6.98
C ALA A 690 -13.76 37.25 5.91
N GLY A 691 -13.80 36.78 4.67
CA GLY A 691 -14.50 37.50 3.57
C GLY A 691 -16.00 37.64 3.84
N ILE A 692 -16.67 36.56 4.24
CA ILE A 692 -18.11 36.56 4.59
C ILE A 692 -18.41 37.57 5.71
N LEU A 693 -17.64 37.51 6.80
CA LEU A 693 -17.84 38.38 7.95
C LEU A 693 -17.59 39.85 7.59
N SER A 694 -16.63 40.16 6.75
CA SER A 694 -16.35 41.52 6.28
C SER A 694 -17.48 42.07 5.44
N VAL A 695 -18.00 41.30 4.45
CA VAL A 695 -19.11 41.69 3.61
C VAL A 695 -20.42 41.84 4.41
N LEU A 696 -20.69 40.88 5.31
CA LEU A 696 -21.85 40.93 6.19
C LEU A 696 -21.81 42.15 7.11
N TYR A 697 -20.67 42.47 7.71
CA TYR A 697 -20.47 43.61 8.59
C TYR A 697 -20.73 44.94 7.86
N THR A 698 -20.15 45.14 6.68
CA THR A 698 -20.37 46.38 5.91
C THR A 698 -21.82 46.47 5.41
N SER A 699 -22.42 45.35 5.01
CA SER A 699 -23.87 45.31 4.66
C SER A 699 -24.76 45.67 5.84
N LEU A 700 -24.48 45.16 7.05
CA LEU A 700 -25.25 45.46 8.27
C LEU A 700 -25.13 46.93 8.67
N LEU A 701 -24.01 47.58 8.48
CA LEU A 701 -23.81 48.98 8.87
C LEU A 701 -24.10 50.00 7.73
N GLY A 702 -24.45 49.53 6.52
CA GLY A 702 -24.67 50.40 5.38
C GLY A 702 -23.42 51.10 4.86
N LEU A 703 -22.29 50.48 5.02
CA LEU A 703 -20.98 50.93 4.52
C LEU A 703 -20.79 50.53 3.04
N PRO A 704 -19.86 51.18 2.31
CA PRO A 704 -19.52 50.75 0.95
C PRO A 704 -19.09 49.28 0.87
N VAL A 705 -19.21 48.69 -0.32
CA VAL A 705 -18.80 47.29 -0.57
C VAL A 705 -17.30 47.15 -0.32
N PRO A 706 -16.84 46.21 0.56
CA PRO A 706 -15.41 46.12 0.90
C PRO A 706 -14.62 45.45 -0.20
N PHE A 707 -15.22 44.61 -1.04
CA PHE A 707 -14.57 43.89 -2.10
C PHE A 707 -15.36 43.87 -3.39
N ALA A 708 -14.74 44.17 -4.51
CA ALA A 708 -15.30 43.81 -5.82
C ALA A 708 -15.30 42.29 -6.00
N PRO A 709 -16.21 41.68 -6.77
CA PRO A 709 -16.20 40.21 -7.04
C PRO A 709 -14.87 39.72 -7.58
N VAL A 710 -14.18 40.53 -8.40
CA VAL A 710 -12.83 40.19 -8.96
C VAL A 710 -11.77 40.04 -7.87
N HIS A 711 -11.85 40.80 -6.78
CA HIS A 711 -10.91 40.68 -5.64
C HIS A 711 -11.02 39.31 -4.99
N LEU A 712 -12.24 38.84 -4.75
CA LEU A 712 -12.50 37.57 -4.09
C LEU A 712 -12.16 36.38 -4.98
N LEU A 713 -12.41 36.49 -6.28
CA LEU A 713 -11.97 35.50 -7.26
C LEU A 713 -10.46 35.42 -7.35
N PHE A 714 -9.75 36.55 -7.37
CA PHE A 714 -8.28 36.56 -7.33
C PHE A 714 -7.74 35.85 -6.09
N ILE A 715 -8.33 36.13 -4.93
CA ILE A 715 -7.94 35.50 -3.66
C ILE A 715 -8.16 33.99 -3.75
N ASN A 716 -9.38 33.54 -4.02
CA ASN A 716 -9.76 32.14 -3.94
C ASN A 716 -9.03 31.29 -4.96
N LEU A 717 -8.76 31.79 -6.15
CA LEU A 717 -8.17 31.03 -7.24
C LEU A 717 -6.65 31.09 -7.25
N LEU A 718 -6.10 32.30 -7.19
CA LEU A 718 -4.64 32.49 -7.39
C LEU A 718 -3.86 32.44 -6.10
N THR A 719 -4.31 33.14 -5.05
CA THR A 719 -3.50 33.26 -3.85
C THR A 719 -3.76 32.17 -2.83
N ASP A 720 -4.93 31.56 -2.80
CA ASP A 720 -5.25 30.50 -1.83
C ASP A 720 -4.86 29.10 -2.30
N SER A 721 -4.90 28.84 -3.60
CA SER A 721 -4.56 27.50 -4.13
C SER A 721 -3.10 27.11 -3.82
N LEU A 722 -2.18 28.07 -3.90
CA LEU A 722 -0.75 27.82 -3.66
C LEU A 722 -0.46 27.42 -2.19
N PRO A 723 -0.88 28.21 -1.17
CA PRO A 723 -0.70 27.82 0.23
C PRO A 723 -1.44 26.55 0.60
N ALA A 724 -2.64 26.31 0.06
CA ALA A 724 -3.40 25.11 0.37
C ALA A 724 -2.70 23.84 -0.15
N ILE A 725 -2.12 23.88 -1.36
CA ILE A 725 -1.27 22.79 -1.88
C ILE A 725 -0.01 22.63 -1.02
N ALA A 726 0.64 23.73 -0.65
CA ALA A 726 1.85 23.69 0.18
C ALA A 726 1.59 23.10 1.58
N ILE A 727 0.45 23.40 2.20
CA ILE A 727 -0.01 22.78 3.44
C ILE A 727 -0.24 21.29 3.25
N GLY A 728 -0.81 20.89 2.11
CA GLY A 728 -0.97 19.48 1.74
C GLY A 728 0.34 18.71 1.63
N MET A 729 1.46 19.41 1.42
CA MET A 729 2.80 18.85 1.33
C MET A 729 3.60 18.92 2.64
N GLU A 730 2.94 19.24 3.76
CA GLU A 730 3.63 19.33 5.06
C GLU A 730 4.29 17.98 5.42
N PRO A 731 5.57 17.99 5.83
CA PRO A 731 6.26 16.78 6.23
C PRO A 731 5.60 16.05 7.39
N GLN A 732 5.91 14.77 7.50
CA GLN A 732 5.42 13.93 8.58
C GLN A 732 6.03 14.36 9.92
N ASP A 733 5.18 14.41 10.95
CA ASP A 733 5.59 14.65 12.33
C ASP A 733 5.64 13.29 13.07
N ALA A 734 6.73 13.05 13.81
CA ALA A 734 6.92 11.82 14.61
C ALA A 734 5.76 11.58 15.61
N SER A 735 5.09 12.63 16.07
CA SER A 735 3.94 12.51 16.98
C SER A 735 2.72 11.78 16.40
N LEU A 736 2.67 11.56 15.08
CA LEU A 736 1.59 10.81 14.42
C LEU A 736 1.55 9.33 14.80
N LEU A 737 2.68 8.77 15.20
CA LEU A 737 2.74 7.39 15.73
C LEU A 737 2.08 7.27 17.10
N GLU A 738 1.96 8.35 17.86
CA GLU A 738 1.34 8.36 19.18
C GLU A 738 -0.17 8.65 19.12
N GLU A 739 -0.68 9.08 17.97
CA GLU A 739 -2.10 9.34 17.78
C GLU A 739 -2.86 8.01 17.62
N LYS A 740 -3.97 7.87 18.36
CA LYS A 740 -4.88 6.71 18.22
C LYS A 740 -5.56 6.69 16.85
N PRO A 741 -5.94 5.51 16.33
CA PRO A 741 -6.70 5.41 15.10
C PRO A 741 -7.98 6.23 15.15
N ARG A 742 -8.27 6.94 14.09
CA ARG A 742 -9.50 7.72 13.93
C ARG A 742 -10.66 6.80 13.56
N GLN A 743 -11.84 7.09 14.08
CA GLN A 743 -13.06 6.40 13.63
C GLN A 743 -13.41 6.82 12.19
N ALA A 744 -13.74 5.87 11.33
CA ALA A 744 -14.10 6.14 9.93
C ALA A 744 -15.34 7.05 9.79
N SER A 745 -16.22 7.05 10.79
CA SER A 745 -17.42 7.91 10.85
C SER A 745 -17.13 9.36 11.25
N GLU A 746 -15.92 9.67 11.70
CA GLU A 746 -15.56 11.02 12.13
C GLU A 746 -15.49 11.95 10.91
N GLY A 747 -16.43 12.91 10.84
CA GLY A 747 -16.46 13.90 9.77
C GLY A 747 -15.23 14.82 9.78
N ILE A 748 -14.89 15.37 8.62
CA ILE A 748 -13.75 16.30 8.44
C ILE A 748 -13.88 17.54 9.33
N LEU A 749 -15.11 18.02 9.52
CA LEU A 749 -15.43 19.17 10.36
C LEU A 749 -15.98 18.73 11.73
N SER A 750 -15.08 18.49 12.66
CA SER A 750 -15.43 18.39 14.07
C SER A 750 -15.86 19.77 14.64
N GLY A 751 -16.61 19.77 15.74
CA GLY A 751 -17.01 21.03 16.40
C GLY A 751 -15.80 21.90 16.80
N GLU A 752 -14.66 21.29 17.13
CA GLU A 752 -13.42 21.99 17.40
C GLU A 752 -12.85 22.67 16.14
N THR A 753 -12.83 21.96 15.01
CA THR A 753 -12.39 22.51 13.73
C THR A 753 -13.27 23.68 13.31
N PHE A 754 -14.59 23.57 13.45
CA PHE A 754 -15.52 24.65 13.16
C PHE A 754 -15.27 25.89 14.04
N ARG A 755 -15.07 25.70 15.36
CA ARG A 755 -14.74 26.77 16.26
C ARG A 755 -13.42 27.47 15.87
N ARG A 756 -12.42 26.72 15.45
CA ARG A 756 -11.14 27.29 14.94
C ARG A 756 -11.35 28.13 13.69
N ILE A 757 -12.14 27.63 12.73
CA ILE A 757 -12.51 28.37 11.50
C ILE A 757 -13.14 29.72 11.86
N MET A 758 -14.12 29.71 12.77
CA MET A 758 -14.83 30.92 13.20
C MET A 758 -13.89 31.92 13.86
N LEU A 759 -13.10 31.48 14.86
CA LEU A 759 -12.19 32.35 15.59
C LEU A 759 -11.08 32.94 14.69
N GLN A 760 -10.47 32.12 13.84
CA GLN A 760 -9.40 32.57 12.98
C GLN A 760 -9.93 33.47 11.86
N GLY A 761 -11.09 33.14 11.30
CA GLY A 761 -11.79 33.99 10.34
C GLY A 761 -12.19 35.34 10.94
N LEU A 762 -12.66 35.38 12.19
CA LEU A 762 -12.98 36.61 12.88
C LEU A 762 -11.75 37.52 13.11
N CYS A 763 -10.61 36.95 13.51
CA CYS A 763 -9.38 37.71 13.67
C CYS A 763 -8.90 38.35 12.34
N ILE A 764 -8.99 37.60 11.24
CA ILE A 764 -8.63 38.10 9.90
C ILE A 764 -9.62 39.16 9.45
N ALA A 765 -10.95 38.95 9.67
CA ALA A 765 -11.99 39.94 9.34
C ALA A 765 -11.80 41.23 10.11
N ALA A 766 -11.53 41.17 11.42
CA ALA A 766 -11.29 42.36 12.24
C ALA A 766 -10.11 43.21 11.73
N SER A 767 -9.01 42.53 11.38
CA SER A 767 -7.83 43.20 10.79
C SER A 767 -8.15 43.81 9.42
N THR A 768 -8.89 43.12 8.58
CA THR A 768 -9.33 43.59 7.27
C THR A 768 -10.25 44.80 7.39
N MET A 769 -11.18 44.77 8.36
CA MET A 769 -12.06 45.90 8.61
C MET A 769 -11.34 47.11 9.19
N ALA A 770 -10.30 46.91 9.99
CA ALA A 770 -9.42 48.00 10.43
C ALA A 770 -8.79 48.71 9.23
N ALA A 771 -8.23 47.93 8.27
CA ALA A 771 -7.67 48.53 7.03
C ALA A 771 -8.76 49.21 6.18
N PHE A 772 -9.97 48.67 6.11
CA PHE A 772 -11.10 49.28 5.43
C PHE A 772 -11.43 50.66 6.03
N TYR A 773 -11.51 50.80 7.35
CA TYR A 773 -11.81 52.06 7.99
C TYR A 773 -10.72 53.12 7.77
N ILE A 774 -9.43 52.72 7.82
CA ILE A 774 -8.31 53.61 7.48
C ILE A 774 -8.44 54.12 6.05
N GLY A 775 -8.75 53.23 5.11
CA GLY A 775 -8.97 53.57 3.70
C GLY A 775 -10.22 54.42 3.47
N ASN A 776 -11.31 54.15 4.21
CA ASN A 776 -12.58 54.88 4.06
C ASN A 776 -12.47 56.39 4.35
N GLY A 777 -11.55 56.79 5.22
CA GLY A 777 -11.18 58.18 5.42
C GLY A 777 -10.59 58.88 4.17
N LYS A 778 -10.17 58.13 3.16
CA LYS A 778 -9.63 58.64 1.87
C LYS A 778 -10.56 58.35 0.67
N GLY A 779 -11.66 57.68 0.88
CA GLY A 779 -12.67 57.35 -0.15
C GLY A 779 -13.00 55.88 -0.25
N ALA A 780 -14.17 55.56 -0.81
CA ALA A 780 -14.69 54.19 -0.89
C ALA A 780 -13.79 53.24 -1.73
N ALA A 781 -13.17 53.71 -2.80
CA ALA A 781 -12.27 52.92 -3.63
C ALA A 781 -10.95 52.60 -2.92
N MET A 782 -10.42 53.54 -2.14
CA MET A 782 -9.26 53.32 -1.29
C MET A 782 -9.59 52.33 -0.14
N ALA A 783 -10.77 52.43 0.46
CA ALA A 783 -11.24 51.48 1.47
C ALA A 783 -11.27 50.05 0.93
N SER A 784 -11.84 49.85 -0.27
CA SER A 784 -11.90 48.58 -0.96
C SER A 784 -10.49 48.02 -1.27
N THR A 785 -9.59 48.87 -1.76
CA THR A 785 -8.19 48.54 -2.08
C THR A 785 -7.43 48.07 -0.85
N MET A 786 -7.51 48.84 0.26
CA MET A 786 -6.84 48.49 1.51
C MET A 786 -7.40 47.19 2.12
N ALA A 787 -8.72 47.03 2.11
CA ALA A 787 -9.37 45.81 2.57
C ALA A 787 -8.94 44.58 1.74
N PHE A 788 -8.92 44.69 0.41
CA PHE A 788 -8.51 43.63 -0.51
C PHE A 788 -7.06 43.23 -0.27
N ALA A 789 -6.15 44.20 -0.25
CA ALA A 789 -4.73 43.93 -0.05
C ALA A 789 -4.45 43.30 1.32
N THR A 790 -5.11 43.81 2.38
CA THR A 790 -4.97 43.26 3.75
C THR A 790 -5.53 41.86 3.87
N LEU A 791 -6.73 41.60 3.34
CA LEU A 791 -7.31 40.28 3.36
C LEU A 791 -6.42 39.26 2.64
N THR A 792 -5.96 39.59 1.44
CA THR A 792 -5.09 38.73 0.63
C THR A 792 -3.80 38.38 1.37
N LEU A 793 -3.10 39.40 1.87
CA LEU A 793 -1.80 39.23 2.55
C LEU A 793 -1.99 38.50 3.91
N ALA A 794 -3.07 38.79 4.64
CA ALA A 794 -3.36 38.12 5.91
C ALA A 794 -3.65 36.61 5.70
N ARG A 795 -4.33 36.25 4.60
CA ARG A 795 -4.54 34.83 4.24
C ARG A 795 -3.22 34.15 3.88
N LEU A 796 -2.32 34.81 3.16
CA LEU A 796 -0.98 34.27 2.87
C LEU A 796 -0.19 34.01 4.16
N PHE A 797 -0.18 34.95 5.11
CA PHE A 797 0.42 34.76 6.43
C PHE A 797 -0.29 33.63 7.21
N HIS A 798 -1.63 33.54 7.10
CA HIS A 798 -2.42 32.51 7.76
C HIS A 798 -2.09 31.10 7.26
N GLY A 799 -1.58 30.94 6.03
CA GLY A 799 -1.06 29.67 5.53
C GLY A 799 -0.04 29.03 6.47
N PHE A 800 0.83 29.83 7.09
CA PHE A 800 1.78 29.33 8.10
C PHE A 800 1.10 28.86 9.39
N ASN A 801 -0.05 29.45 9.77
CA ASN A 801 -0.82 29.00 10.92
C ASN A 801 -1.47 27.65 10.68
N CYS A 802 -1.77 27.31 9.44
CA CYS A 802 -2.47 26.08 9.08
C CYS A 802 -1.55 24.89 8.78
N ARG A 803 -0.23 25.04 8.86
CA ARG A 803 0.74 23.93 8.69
C ARG A 803 0.57 22.83 9.74
N GLY A 804 0.20 23.18 10.95
CA GLY A 804 -0.01 22.23 12.04
C GLY A 804 -0.64 22.86 13.27
N ASN A 805 -0.69 22.10 14.35
CA ASN A 805 -1.23 22.54 15.64
C ASN A 805 -0.17 23.21 16.54
N LYS A 806 1.12 22.96 16.27
CA LYS A 806 2.25 23.53 17.01
C LYS A 806 2.57 24.94 16.51
N SER A 807 3.35 25.69 17.30
CA SER A 807 3.83 27.01 16.88
C SER A 807 4.79 26.89 15.67
N ILE A 808 4.92 27.96 14.90
CA ILE A 808 5.86 28.03 13.77
C ILE A 808 7.31 27.78 14.24
N PHE A 809 7.65 28.20 15.46
CA PHE A 809 8.97 27.99 16.04
C PHE A 809 9.23 26.51 16.32
N ALA A 810 8.23 25.76 16.79
CA ALA A 810 8.33 24.32 17.03
C ALA A 810 8.31 23.50 15.74
N LEU A 811 7.56 23.93 14.71
CA LEU A 811 7.52 23.28 13.38
C LEU A 811 8.74 23.59 12.51
N GLY A 812 9.47 24.65 12.84
CA GLY A 812 10.54 25.20 12.00
C GLY A 812 10.00 25.99 10.82
N PHE A 813 10.49 27.21 10.62
CA PHE A 813 10.05 28.07 9.52
C PHE A 813 10.37 27.47 8.15
N THR A 814 11.55 26.86 8.02
CA THR A 814 12.05 26.22 6.79
C THR A 814 11.63 24.77 6.62
N GLY A 815 10.92 24.18 7.59
CA GLY A 815 10.50 22.79 7.56
C GLY A 815 9.62 22.40 6.36
N ASN A 816 8.91 23.38 5.77
CA ASN A 816 8.17 23.21 4.52
C ASN A 816 8.55 24.32 3.53
N PRO A 817 9.49 24.09 2.60
CA PRO A 817 9.92 25.09 1.63
C PRO A 817 8.80 25.50 0.65
N TYR A 818 7.84 24.62 0.41
CA TYR A 818 6.70 24.92 -0.46
C TYR A 818 5.78 25.99 0.15
N SER A 819 5.66 26.05 1.48
CA SER A 819 4.90 27.12 2.15
C SER A 819 5.55 28.50 1.98
N ILE A 820 6.89 28.56 2.00
CA ILE A 820 7.63 29.77 1.73
C ILE A 820 7.46 30.20 0.28
N LEU A 821 7.61 29.25 -0.66
CA LEU A 821 7.41 29.51 -2.09
C LEU A 821 5.99 30.03 -2.39
N ALA A 822 4.98 29.40 -1.79
CA ALA A 822 3.58 29.81 -1.94
C ALA A 822 3.35 31.24 -1.41
N PHE A 823 3.91 31.57 -0.24
CA PHE A 823 3.83 32.90 0.35
C PHE A 823 4.51 33.97 -0.56
N VAL A 824 5.71 33.70 -1.03
CA VAL A 824 6.45 34.61 -1.91
C VAL A 824 5.70 34.80 -3.24
N SER A 825 5.30 33.71 -3.87
CA SER A 825 4.55 33.75 -5.14
C SER A 825 3.23 34.49 -5.02
N GLY A 826 2.45 34.21 -3.95
CA GLY A 826 1.21 34.93 -3.68
C GLY A 826 1.42 36.41 -3.40
N SER A 827 2.48 36.77 -2.66
CA SER A 827 2.84 38.17 -2.40
C SER A 827 3.28 38.90 -3.66
N VAL A 828 4.05 38.27 -4.55
CA VAL A 828 4.42 38.83 -5.86
C VAL A 828 3.17 39.03 -6.72
N LEU A 829 2.26 38.06 -6.79
CA LEU A 829 0.99 38.21 -7.52
C LEU A 829 0.17 39.39 -7.01
N LEU A 830 0.03 39.53 -5.69
CA LEU A 830 -0.63 40.70 -5.08
C LEU A 830 0.10 41.98 -5.44
N GLY A 831 1.40 42.02 -5.34
CA GLY A 831 2.22 43.19 -5.72
C GLY A 831 2.04 43.60 -7.17
N LEU A 832 1.95 42.66 -8.11
CA LEU A 832 1.64 42.94 -9.50
C LEU A 832 0.30 43.65 -9.67
N VAL A 833 -0.74 43.17 -8.97
CA VAL A 833 -2.08 43.80 -9.01
C VAL A 833 -2.08 45.20 -8.42
N LEU A 834 -1.34 45.45 -7.33
CA LEU A 834 -1.33 46.70 -6.61
C LEU A 834 -0.45 47.78 -7.31
N PHE A 835 0.62 47.39 -7.99
CA PHE A 835 1.61 48.34 -8.49
C PHE A 835 1.67 48.48 -10.00
N VAL A 836 1.20 47.50 -10.79
CA VAL A 836 1.23 47.56 -12.25
C VAL A 836 -0.01 48.32 -12.78
N PRO A 837 0.14 49.46 -13.46
CA PRO A 837 -0.99 50.32 -13.83
C PRO A 837 -2.11 49.63 -14.65
N PRO A 838 -1.83 48.83 -15.68
CA PRO A 838 -2.87 48.11 -16.41
C PRO A 838 -3.70 47.17 -15.52
N LEU A 839 -3.05 46.47 -14.58
CA LEU A 839 -3.70 45.54 -13.66
C LEU A 839 -4.52 46.29 -12.60
N ARG A 840 -4.09 47.45 -12.14
CA ARG A 840 -4.86 48.27 -11.21
C ARG A 840 -6.22 48.63 -11.76
N GLY A 841 -6.30 49.08 -13.01
CA GLY A 841 -7.59 49.35 -13.68
C GLY A 841 -8.48 48.09 -13.75
N LEU A 842 -7.91 46.99 -14.16
CA LEU A 842 -8.63 45.69 -14.29
C LEU A 842 -9.22 45.19 -12.95
N PHE A 843 -8.49 45.40 -11.87
CA PHE A 843 -8.92 44.98 -10.53
C PHE A 843 -9.60 46.11 -9.73
N SER A 844 -9.84 47.28 -10.31
CA SER A 844 -10.48 48.43 -9.66
C SER A 844 -9.73 48.86 -8.37
N VAL A 845 -8.40 48.87 -8.41
CA VAL A 845 -7.50 49.13 -7.28
C VAL A 845 -6.89 50.54 -7.43
N GLU A 846 -6.91 51.30 -6.36
CA GLU A 846 -6.30 52.66 -6.33
C GLU A 846 -4.80 52.60 -6.02
N SER A 847 -4.11 53.70 -6.34
CA SER A 847 -2.69 53.82 -6.06
C SER A 847 -2.44 54.00 -4.58
N LEU A 848 -1.56 53.17 -4.01
CA LEU A 848 -1.22 53.15 -2.59
C LEU A 848 -0.02 54.04 -2.30
N SER A 849 -0.09 54.81 -1.20
CA SER A 849 1.07 55.53 -0.63
C SER A 849 1.96 54.52 0.13
N GLY A 850 3.24 54.86 0.32
CA GLY A 850 4.17 54.03 1.10
C GLY A 850 3.69 53.76 2.54
N SER A 851 3.02 54.75 3.18
CA SER A 851 2.42 54.55 4.51
C SER A 851 1.28 53.53 4.48
N ALA A 852 0.42 53.58 3.46
CA ALA A 852 -0.68 52.64 3.32
C ALA A 852 -0.17 51.20 3.12
N VAL A 853 0.92 50.99 2.40
CA VAL A 853 1.55 49.66 2.22
C VAL A 853 2.07 49.15 3.56
N ILE A 854 2.71 49.97 4.38
CA ILE A 854 3.20 49.58 5.72
C ILE A 854 2.00 49.20 6.61
N GLU A 855 0.93 50.01 6.61
CA GLU A 855 -0.28 49.74 7.37
C GLU A 855 -0.94 48.39 6.96
N ILE A 856 -1.00 48.12 5.66
CA ILE A 856 -1.50 46.84 5.12
C ILE A 856 -0.66 45.66 5.63
N ILE A 857 0.68 45.77 5.56
CA ILE A 857 1.57 44.70 6.00
C ILE A 857 1.44 44.45 7.50
N LEU A 858 1.42 45.45 8.32
CA LEU A 858 1.29 45.34 9.78
C LEU A 858 -0.07 44.74 10.15
N LEU A 859 -1.17 45.23 9.57
CA LEU A 859 -2.49 44.70 9.82
C LEU A 859 -2.63 43.27 9.29
N ALA A 860 -2.08 42.91 8.16
CA ALA A 860 -2.13 41.57 7.61
C ALA A 860 -1.35 40.56 8.46
N ALA A 861 -0.24 40.94 9.06
CA ALA A 861 0.58 40.09 9.91
C ALA A 861 -0.07 39.87 11.30
N LEU A 862 -0.82 40.87 11.80
CA LEU A 862 -1.38 40.89 13.18
C LEU A 862 -2.18 39.60 13.55
N PRO A 863 -3.12 39.10 12.76
CA PRO A 863 -3.86 37.89 13.09
C PRO A 863 -2.94 36.70 13.29
N THR A 864 -1.92 36.54 12.43
CA THR A 864 -0.96 35.44 12.52
C THR A 864 -0.12 35.56 13.78
N VAL A 865 0.38 36.70 14.11
CA VAL A 865 1.14 36.95 15.36
C VAL A 865 0.33 36.59 16.58
N VAL A 866 -0.94 37.02 16.65
CA VAL A 866 -1.86 36.72 17.77
C VAL A 866 -2.08 35.20 17.91
N ILE A 867 -2.34 34.52 16.79
CA ILE A 867 -2.55 33.05 16.78
C ILE A 867 -1.29 32.33 17.26
N GLN A 868 -0.11 32.74 16.78
CA GLN A 868 1.17 32.15 17.15
C GLN A 868 1.53 32.40 18.62
N MET A 869 1.25 33.58 19.15
CA MET A 869 1.42 33.88 20.58
C MET A 869 0.53 32.97 21.45
N VAL A 870 -0.74 32.79 21.08
CA VAL A 870 -1.65 31.90 21.82
C VAL A 870 -1.15 30.46 21.80
N ARG A 871 -0.59 29.99 20.66
CA ARG A 871 0.00 28.65 20.55
C ARG A 871 1.27 28.51 21.40
N GLY A 872 2.18 29.46 21.33
CA GLY A 872 3.40 29.45 22.12
C GLY A 872 3.11 29.40 23.64
N VAL A 873 2.15 30.19 24.12
CA VAL A 873 1.73 30.15 25.54
C VAL A 873 1.14 28.79 25.92
N ARG A 874 0.40 28.12 25.03
CA ARG A 874 -0.11 26.78 25.28
C ARG A 874 0.98 25.71 25.29
N GLU A 875 1.99 25.83 24.46
CA GLU A 875 3.16 24.93 24.45
C GLU A 875 4.02 25.07 25.70
N LEU A 876 4.18 26.28 26.21
CA LEU A 876 4.90 26.53 27.47
C LEU A 876 4.19 26.02 28.72
N LYS A 877 2.86 25.80 28.65
CA LYS A 877 2.04 25.26 29.76
C LYS A 877 1.92 23.73 29.73
N LYS A 878 2.35 23.07 28.68
CA LYS A 878 2.46 21.59 28.58
C LYS A 878 3.88 21.13 28.89
#